data_1250d2c67270164c21bf0e70585c5784
#
_entry.id   1250d2c67270164c21bf0e70585c5784
#
_cell.length_a   1.000
_cell.length_b   1.000
_cell.length_c   1.000
_cell.angle_alpha   90.00
_cell.angle_beta   90.00
_cell.angle_gamma   90.00
#
_symmetry.space_group_name_H-M   'P 1'
#
loop_
_entity.id
_entity.type
_entity.pdbx_description
1 polymer ?
#
loop_
_entity_poly.entity_id
_entity_poly.type
_entity_poly.pdbx_seq_one_letter_code
_entity_poly.pdbx_strand_id
1 'polypeptide(L)'
;MGKSLYIAEKPSVAQEFARALHLRTGRHDGYLESEEAVVTWCVGHLVTMSYPEAYDEKYKRWSLETLPFLPGEFKYEVIPGVAKQYRIVASLLNREDVETIYVCTDSGREGEYIYRLVEQMAGVKGKERRRVWIDSQTEEEILRGIREAKDLSAYDNLSSSAYLRAKEDYLMGINFSRLLTLKYGNSISNYLRTKYAVISVGRVMTCVQGMVVRREREIREFVETPFYRVVSTIPVGEGGETQGPSPELTFEGEWRAVEGSRYFASPCLYKENGFKEKEKAQELIDHLRGEDDRLTCKILSIEKKKEKKNPPLLYNLAELQNECSKRFKISPDETLRIVQELYEKKLVTYPRTDARVLSTAVAKEISKNLNGLMKYSPAVPFLNEIASMGTHKGLAKTRYVNDKQITDHYAIIPTGQGFSALNSVAHTAKEVYDVIVRRFLGIFYPAAVYQKVSIVTGMREEQFFSSFRVLAEEGYLKVAGIPGQKRGKQEETAGEPNDSADSGKDDPAALFAAVKSLKKGMTLPVSSLDIKEGKTSPPKRYNSGSLILAMENAGQLIEDEELREQIKSCGIGTSATRGEILKKLFNNKYLALNKKTQIVTPTLQGEMIYDVVDHSIRSLLNPELTASWEKGLNYVAEGEITSEEYMEKLEHFIKTRTDGVLGLNNQYQLRSCYDRAAAFYKTKNKKPEGGNGAKKK
;
A
#
# COMPACT_ATOMS: atom_id res chain seq x y z
N MET A 1 46.41 -7.79 19.65
CA MET A 1 45.17 -8.41 19.12
C MET A 1 44.60 -7.47 18.07
N GLY A 2 44.25 -8.00 16.90
CA GLY A 2 43.60 -7.20 15.88
C GLY A 2 42.20 -6.79 16.30
N LYS A 3 41.72 -5.65 15.79
CA LYS A 3 40.39 -5.13 16.09
C LYS A 3 39.34 -5.68 15.11
N SER A 4 38.09 -5.80 15.61
CA SER A 4 36.93 -6.01 14.77
C SER A 4 36.33 -4.67 14.35
N LEU A 5 35.98 -4.53 13.06
CA LEU A 5 35.26 -3.37 12.54
C LEU A 5 33.80 -3.75 12.25
N TYR A 6 32.87 -3.08 12.89
CA TYR A 6 31.44 -3.22 12.64
C TYR A 6 30.97 -2.03 11.80
N ILE A 7 30.40 -2.32 10.61
CA ILE A 7 29.89 -1.27 9.73
C ILE A 7 28.37 -1.39 9.56
N ALA A 8 27.63 -0.44 10.12
CA ALA A 8 26.19 -0.35 10.04
C ALA A 8 25.72 0.55 8.88
N GLU A 9 24.45 0.50 8.52
CA GLU A 9 23.89 1.40 7.50
C GLU A 9 23.69 2.82 8.03
N LYS A 10 23.36 2.96 9.33
CA LYS A 10 23.02 4.25 9.96
C LYS A 10 23.70 4.45 11.31
N PRO A 11 23.89 5.71 11.73
CA PRO A 11 24.51 6.02 13.03
C PRO A 11 23.77 5.42 14.24
N SER A 12 22.42 5.40 14.18
CA SER A 12 21.58 4.84 15.24
C SER A 12 21.81 3.34 15.41
N VAL A 13 21.91 2.61 14.29
CA VAL A 13 22.20 1.17 14.27
C VAL A 13 23.59 0.89 14.82
N ALA A 14 24.61 1.65 14.41
CA ALA A 14 25.96 1.51 14.93
C ALA A 14 26.04 1.67 16.45
N GLN A 15 25.29 2.62 17.02
CA GLN A 15 25.20 2.79 18.46
C GLN A 15 24.55 1.60 19.18
N GLU A 16 23.57 0.94 18.55
CA GLU A 16 22.95 -0.26 19.12
C GLU A 16 23.93 -1.45 19.11
N PHE A 17 24.72 -1.61 18.04
CA PHE A 17 25.77 -2.62 17.99
C PHE A 17 26.84 -2.37 19.09
N ALA A 18 27.32 -1.14 19.24
CA ALA A 18 28.27 -0.81 20.28
C ALA A 18 27.73 -1.09 21.71
N ARG A 19 26.44 -0.84 21.90
CA ARG A 19 25.75 -1.10 23.19
C ARG A 19 25.56 -2.58 23.44
N ALA A 20 25.07 -3.34 22.44
CA ALA A 20 24.86 -4.77 22.55
C ALA A 20 26.17 -5.53 22.82
N LEU A 21 27.28 -5.05 22.27
CA LEU A 21 28.62 -5.60 22.50
C LEU A 21 29.26 -5.09 23.80
N HIS A 22 28.58 -4.24 24.60
CA HIS A 22 29.07 -3.65 25.83
C HIS A 22 30.42 -2.92 25.69
N LEU A 23 30.68 -2.33 24.48
CA LEU A 23 31.95 -1.66 24.19
C LEU A 23 32.07 -0.34 24.97
N ARG A 24 33.20 -0.17 25.63
CA ARG A 24 33.57 1.12 26.23
C ARG A 24 34.21 2.01 25.16
N THR A 25 33.35 2.66 24.36
CA THR A 25 33.82 3.43 23.20
C THR A 25 34.10 4.88 23.50
N GLY A 26 35.20 5.40 22.98
CA GLY A 26 35.40 6.82 22.71
C GLY A 26 34.66 7.24 21.44
N ARG A 27 34.08 8.46 21.45
CA ARG A 27 33.39 9.00 20.28
C ARG A 27 34.36 9.78 19.41
N HIS A 28 34.41 9.41 18.15
CA HIS A 28 35.17 10.10 17.10
C HIS A 28 34.23 10.65 16.02
N ASP A 29 34.74 11.45 15.12
CA ASP A 29 33.97 11.94 13.98
C ASP A 29 33.73 10.78 13.00
N GLY A 30 32.46 10.38 12.87
CA GLY A 30 32.03 9.29 11.96
C GLY A 30 32.23 7.85 12.47
N TYR A 31 32.71 7.64 13.69
CA TYR A 31 32.83 6.29 14.27
C TYR A 31 32.95 6.29 15.80
N LEU A 32 32.83 5.13 16.40
CA LEU A 32 33.08 4.83 17.81
C LEU A 32 34.25 3.85 17.89
N GLU A 33 35.13 3.99 18.88
CA GLU A 33 36.29 3.10 19.01
C GLU A 33 36.52 2.68 20.46
N SER A 34 36.84 1.41 20.66
CA SER A 34 37.31 0.80 21.91
C SER A 34 38.68 0.14 21.68
N GLU A 35 39.22 -0.50 22.70
CA GLU A 35 40.47 -1.26 22.58
C GLU A 35 40.33 -2.44 21.63
N GLU A 36 39.17 -3.08 21.56
CA GLU A 36 38.92 -4.34 20.86
C GLU A 36 38.19 -4.14 19.50
N ALA A 37 37.44 -3.04 19.35
CA ALA A 37 36.56 -2.85 18.22
C ALA A 37 36.41 -1.40 17.77
N VAL A 38 36.10 -1.23 16.50
CA VAL A 38 35.66 0.01 15.86
C VAL A 38 34.26 -0.20 15.34
N VAL A 39 33.38 0.77 15.58
CA VAL A 39 32.00 0.73 15.05
C VAL A 39 31.77 2.00 14.23
N THR A 40 31.50 1.83 12.94
CA THR A 40 31.22 2.91 12.00
C THR A 40 29.90 2.69 11.28
N TRP A 41 29.53 3.63 10.44
CA TRP A 41 28.27 3.60 9.69
C TRP A 41 28.38 4.25 8.32
N CYS A 42 27.53 3.81 7.42
CA CYS A 42 27.13 4.57 6.26
C CYS A 42 26.10 5.64 6.67
N VAL A 43 25.57 6.40 5.74
CA VAL A 43 24.42 7.30 5.93
C VAL A 43 23.39 7.02 4.83
N GLY A 44 23.13 5.73 4.56
CA GLY A 44 22.57 5.20 3.34
C GLY A 44 23.69 5.03 2.30
N HIS A 45 23.42 5.32 1.03
CA HIS A 45 24.43 5.23 -0.03
C HIS A 45 25.55 6.26 0.15
N LEU A 46 26.80 5.79 0.14
CA LEU A 46 27.99 6.63 0.08
C LEU A 46 28.54 6.72 -1.35
N VAL A 47 28.23 5.74 -2.18
CA VAL A 47 28.69 5.57 -3.55
C VAL A 47 27.50 5.39 -4.47
N THR A 48 27.60 5.89 -5.70
CA THR A 48 26.58 5.77 -6.74
C THR A 48 27.22 5.45 -8.09
N MET A 49 26.44 4.99 -9.06
CA MET A 49 26.89 4.90 -10.45
C MET A 49 27.13 6.29 -11.02
N SER A 50 28.25 6.46 -11.74
CA SER A 50 28.58 7.70 -12.41
C SER A 50 27.64 8.00 -13.57
N TYR A 51 27.36 9.28 -13.81
CA TYR A 51 26.58 9.71 -14.97
C TYR A 51 27.34 9.42 -16.29
N PRO A 52 26.61 9.32 -17.44
CA PRO A 52 27.22 8.99 -18.73
C PRO A 52 28.39 9.89 -19.15
N GLU A 53 28.39 11.17 -18.77
CA GLU A 53 29.49 12.11 -19.03
C GLU A 53 30.82 11.73 -18.37
N ALA A 54 30.83 10.89 -17.33
CA ALA A 54 32.03 10.35 -16.72
C ALA A 54 32.71 9.25 -17.59
N TYR A 55 31.99 8.73 -18.57
CA TYR A 55 32.51 7.73 -19.51
C TYR A 55 33.12 8.38 -20.74
N ASP A 56 32.45 9.37 -21.31
CA ASP A 56 32.89 10.13 -22.47
C ASP A 56 32.16 11.50 -22.47
N GLU A 57 32.91 12.57 -22.78
CA GLU A 57 32.36 13.95 -22.80
C GLU A 57 31.21 14.12 -23.82
N LYS A 58 31.18 13.31 -24.89
CA LYS A 58 30.08 13.30 -25.87
C LYS A 58 28.70 13.07 -25.23
N TYR A 59 28.62 12.37 -24.10
CA TYR A 59 27.36 12.10 -23.38
C TYR A 59 26.86 13.27 -22.52
N LYS A 60 27.67 14.35 -22.36
CA LYS A 60 27.29 15.55 -21.63
C LYS A 60 26.14 16.28 -22.33
N ARG A 61 26.22 16.33 -23.67
CA ARG A 61 25.12 16.85 -24.49
C ARG A 61 24.25 15.70 -24.96
N TRP A 62 22.96 15.75 -24.63
CA TRP A 62 22.03 14.72 -25.06
C TRP A 62 21.83 14.77 -26.57
N SER A 63 22.00 13.64 -27.24
CA SER A 63 21.79 13.46 -28.68
C SER A 63 21.20 12.08 -28.95
N LEU A 64 20.34 11.96 -29.97
CA LEU A 64 19.81 10.67 -30.41
C LEU A 64 20.89 9.75 -30.96
N GLU A 65 21.98 10.31 -31.51
CA GLU A 65 23.11 9.56 -32.06
C GLU A 65 23.93 8.84 -30.98
N THR A 66 23.81 9.28 -29.73
CA THR A 66 24.54 8.67 -28.60
C THR A 66 23.68 7.67 -27.81
N LEU A 67 22.53 7.30 -28.34
CA LEU A 67 21.63 6.31 -27.74
C LEU A 67 21.56 5.03 -28.56
N PRO A 68 21.44 3.86 -27.92
CA PRO A 68 21.44 3.68 -26.45
C PRO A 68 22.83 3.81 -25.82
N PHE A 69 22.89 4.36 -24.60
CA PHE A 69 24.07 4.33 -23.75
C PHE A 69 24.14 2.99 -23.01
N LEU A 70 25.12 2.17 -23.38
CA LEU A 70 25.35 0.83 -22.82
C LEU A 70 26.83 0.68 -22.53
N PRO A 71 27.31 1.00 -21.31
CA PRO A 71 28.74 0.91 -20.97
C PRO A 71 29.14 -0.54 -20.78
N GLY A 72 30.30 -0.94 -21.35
CA GLY A 72 30.84 -2.28 -21.13
C GLY A 72 31.29 -2.49 -19.68
N GLU A 73 31.79 -1.44 -19.03
CA GLU A 73 32.16 -1.43 -17.62
C GLU A 73 31.48 -0.28 -16.90
N PHE A 74 30.88 -0.57 -15.73
CA PHE A 74 30.18 0.45 -14.93
C PHE A 74 31.16 1.20 -14.04
N LYS A 75 31.14 2.54 -14.13
CA LYS A 75 31.91 3.44 -13.26
C LYS A 75 31.06 3.87 -12.06
N TYR A 76 31.74 4.01 -10.93
CA TYR A 76 31.12 4.43 -9.68
C TYR A 76 31.85 5.66 -9.13
N GLU A 77 31.15 6.47 -8.36
CA GLU A 77 31.68 7.69 -7.75
C GLU A 77 31.14 7.90 -6.35
N VAL A 78 31.91 8.56 -5.51
CA VAL A 78 31.48 8.94 -4.17
C VAL A 78 30.47 10.08 -4.26
N ILE A 79 29.35 9.95 -3.57
CA ILE A 79 28.32 10.99 -3.53
C ILE A 79 28.90 12.22 -2.82
N PRO A 80 28.94 13.41 -3.47
CA PRO A 80 29.63 14.60 -2.91
C PRO A 80 29.14 15.01 -1.52
N GLY A 81 27.83 14.94 -1.27
CA GLY A 81 27.22 15.33 0.01
C GLY A 81 27.61 14.48 1.21
N VAL A 82 28.17 13.28 0.99
CA VAL A 82 28.58 12.33 2.04
C VAL A 82 30.05 11.91 1.92
N ALA A 83 30.83 12.61 1.11
CA ALA A 83 32.22 12.29 0.84
C ALA A 83 33.11 12.29 2.11
N LYS A 84 32.76 13.07 3.12
CA LYS A 84 33.46 13.07 4.41
C LYS A 84 33.31 11.72 5.10
N GLN A 85 32.07 11.20 5.21
CA GLN A 85 31.80 9.92 5.86
C GLN A 85 32.41 8.76 5.05
N TYR A 86 32.33 8.82 3.71
CA TYR A 86 33.01 7.82 2.87
C TYR A 86 34.50 7.73 3.16
N ARG A 87 35.22 8.87 3.25
CA ARG A 87 36.66 8.88 3.54
C ARG A 87 36.98 8.26 4.90
N ILE A 88 36.16 8.52 5.91
CA ILE A 88 36.30 7.90 7.25
C ILE A 88 36.14 6.39 7.13
N VAL A 89 35.03 5.93 6.54
CA VAL A 89 34.74 4.48 6.39
C VAL A 89 35.83 3.79 5.57
N ALA A 90 36.26 4.36 4.45
CA ALA A 90 37.30 3.79 3.61
C ALA A 90 38.66 3.69 4.35
N SER A 91 38.99 4.69 5.15
CA SER A 91 40.19 4.65 6.02
C SER A 91 40.08 3.54 7.06
N LEU A 92 38.95 3.40 7.73
CA LEU A 92 38.74 2.37 8.75
C LEU A 92 38.76 0.96 8.17
N LEU A 93 38.18 0.73 6.99
CA LEU A 93 38.20 -0.55 6.29
C LEU A 93 39.61 -1.01 5.93
N ASN A 94 40.54 -0.07 5.70
CA ASN A 94 41.92 -0.33 5.32
C ASN A 94 42.94 -0.20 6.48
N ARG A 95 42.49 -0.01 7.72
CA ARG A 95 43.38 0.07 8.89
C ARG A 95 44.12 -1.24 9.10
N GLU A 96 45.41 -1.16 9.40
CA GLU A 96 46.26 -2.34 9.60
C GLU A 96 45.85 -3.17 10.81
N ASP A 97 45.40 -2.52 11.88
CA ASP A 97 44.95 -3.16 13.12
C ASP A 97 43.52 -3.77 13.05
N VAL A 98 42.79 -3.57 11.93
CA VAL A 98 41.50 -4.25 11.68
C VAL A 98 41.75 -5.56 10.98
N GLU A 99 41.36 -6.68 11.62
CA GLU A 99 41.49 -8.02 11.07
C GLU A 99 40.18 -8.52 10.45
N THR A 100 39.06 -8.33 11.17
CA THR A 100 37.73 -8.81 10.77
C THR A 100 36.77 -7.63 10.58
N ILE A 101 36.04 -7.66 9.46
CA ILE A 101 34.97 -6.69 9.17
C ILE A 101 33.64 -7.41 9.30
N TYR A 102 32.80 -6.94 10.24
CA TYR A 102 31.41 -7.36 10.39
C TYR A 102 30.51 -6.38 9.60
N VAL A 103 29.84 -6.92 8.57
CA VAL A 103 28.93 -6.18 7.71
C VAL A 103 27.55 -6.20 8.34
N CYS A 104 27.17 -5.08 8.94
CA CYS A 104 25.94 -4.90 9.74
C CYS A 104 24.95 -3.93 9.07
N THR A 105 25.04 -3.78 7.74
CA THR A 105 24.00 -3.09 6.96
C THR A 105 22.70 -3.89 6.98
N ASP A 106 21.57 -3.25 6.68
CA ASP A 106 20.25 -3.88 6.74
C ASP A 106 20.25 -5.25 6.00
N SER A 107 19.49 -6.21 6.52
CA SER A 107 19.43 -7.58 6.01
C SER A 107 18.59 -7.64 4.75
N GLY A 108 19.19 -7.48 3.58
CA GLY A 108 18.53 -7.47 2.29
C GLY A 108 19.40 -7.00 1.13
N ARG A 109 18.86 -7.02 -0.09
CA ARG A 109 19.55 -6.59 -1.32
C ARG A 109 20.16 -5.19 -1.21
N GLU A 110 19.42 -4.24 -0.62
CA GLU A 110 19.86 -2.85 -0.49
C GLU A 110 21.08 -2.73 0.42
N GLY A 111 21.07 -3.39 1.58
CA GLY A 111 22.20 -3.39 2.50
C GLY A 111 23.43 -4.06 1.92
N GLU A 112 23.27 -5.13 1.11
CA GLU A 112 24.36 -5.72 0.34
C GLU A 112 24.95 -4.72 -0.64
N TYR A 113 24.11 -4.05 -1.43
CA TYR A 113 24.55 -3.09 -2.45
C TYR A 113 25.31 -1.90 -1.83
N ILE A 114 24.79 -1.36 -0.71
CA ILE A 114 25.43 -0.25 0.01
C ILE A 114 26.85 -0.64 0.44
N TYR A 115 27.00 -1.76 1.14
CA TYR A 115 28.31 -2.17 1.65
C TYR A 115 29.29 -2.55 0.54
N ARG A 116 28.86 -3.40 -0.41
CA ARG A 116 29.71 -3.88 -1.49
C ARG A 116 30.30 -2.76 -2.34
N LEU A 117 29.49 -1.72 -2.64
CA LEU A 117 30.00 -0.53 -3.34
C LEU A 117 31.05 0.22 -2.54
N VAL A 118 30.87 0.36 -1.23
CA VAL A 118 31.86 1.03 -0.36
C VAL A 118 33.15 0.20 -0.29
N GLU A 119 33.06 -1.11 -0.12
CA GLU A 119 34.19 -2.02 -0.11
C GLU A 119 34.98 -1.97 -1.42
N GLN A 120 34.27 -2.05 -2.56
CA GLN A 120 34.87 -1.97 -3.89
C GLN A 120 35.61 -0.65 -4.11
N MET A 121 34.99 0.47 -3.77
CA MET A 121 35.59 1.80 -3.93
C MET A 121 36.73 2.08 -2.95
N ALA A 122 36.69 1.48 -1.76
CA ALA A 122 37.77 1.57 -0.77
C ALA A 122 38.95 0.67 -1.09
N GLY A 123 38.79 -0.28 -2.04
CA GLY A 123 39.83 -1.20 -2.46
C GLY A 123 40.31 -2.17 -1.37
N VAL A 124 39.40 -2.64 -0.52
CA VAL A 124 39.68 -3.50 0.63
C VAL A 124 40.29 -4.83 0.18
N LYS A 125 41.42 -5.22 0.80
CA LYS A 125 42.09 -6.51 0.49
C LYS A 125 42.58 -7.17 1.78
N GLY A 126 42.61 -8.51 1.77
CA GLY A 126 43.22 -9.32 2.84
C GLY A 126 42.55 -9.25 4.19
N LYS A 127 41.27 -8.85 4.27
CA LYS A 127 40.48 -8.81 5.51
C LYS A 127 39.46 -9.96 5.55
N GLU A 128 39.24 -10.52 6.72
CA GLU A 128 38.10 -11.42 6.92
C GLU A 128 36.81 -10.61 6.95
N ARG A 129 35.75 -11.09 6.29
CA ARG A 129 34.46 -10.39 6.17
C ARG A 129 33.34 -11.31 6.58
N ARG A 130 32.57 -10.88 7.57
CA ARG A 130 31.44 -11.61 8.15
C ARG A 130 30.16 -10.83 7.94
N ARG A 131 29.13 -11.43 7.33
CA ARG A 131 27.81 -10.83 7.15
C ARG A 131 26.91 -11.13 8.33
N VAL A 132 26.52 -10.09 9.04
CA VAL A 132 25.56 -10.15 10.14
C VAL A 132 24.16 -10.04 9.56
N TRP A 133 23.29 -11.00 9.88
CA TRP A 133 21.90 -11.04 9.41
C TRP A 133 20.96 -11.05 10.59
N ILE A 134 20.18 -9.98 10.77
CA ILE A 134 19.29 -9.75 11.91
C ILE A 134 17.93 -9.21 11.48
N ASP A 135 16.88 -9.58 12.21
CA ASP A 135 15.50 -9.16 11.98
C ASP A 135 15.06 -8.03 12.91
N SER A 136 15.82 -7.75 13.96
CA SER A 136 15.58 -6.66 14.89
C SER A 136 16.87 -6.13 15.50
N GLN A 137 16.78 -4.98 16.19
CA GLN A 137 17.92 -4.36 16.86
C GLN A 137 17.90 -4.58 18.38
N THR A 138 17.29 -5.67 18.83
CA THR A 138 17.40 -6.08 20.24
C THR A 138 18.82 -6.59 20.51
N GLU A 139 19.31 -6.41 21.73
CA GLU A 139 20.65 -6.86 22.13
C GLU A 139 20.86 -8.34 21.85
N GLU A 140 19.87 -9.16 22.20
CA GLU A 140 19.90 -10.61 22.01
C GLU A 140 20.01 -11.00 20.52
N GLU A 141 19.26 -10.32 19.65
CA GLU A 141 19.27 -10.57 18.20
C GLU A 141 20.59 -10.12 17.56
N ILE A 142 21.11 -8.95 17.96
CA ILE A 142 22.43 -8.47 17.50
C ILE A 142 23.52 -9.48 17.87
N LEU A 143 23.56 -9.94 19.13
CA LEU A 143 24.54 -10.91 19.58
C LEU A 143 24.39 -12.25 18.88
N ARG A 144 23.15 -12.68 18.58
CA ARG A 144 22.88 -13.87 17.77
C ARG A 144 23.45 -13.68 16.36
N GLY A 145 23.11 -12.58 15.69
CA GLY A 145 23.54 -12.28 14.32
C GLY A 145 25.05 -12.21 14.17
N ILE A 146 25.77 -11.65 15.16
CA ILE A 146 27.23 -11.62 15.17
C ILE A 146 27.81 -13.03 15.33
N ARG A 147 27.29 -13.82 16.24
CA ARG A 147 27.72 -15.20 16.50
C ARG A 147 27.51 -16.14 15.30
N GLU A 148 26.40 -15.93 14.58
CA GLU A 148 25.99 -16.73 13.42
C GLU A 148 26.42 -16.11 12.09
N ALA A 149 27.20 -15.03 12.09
CA ALA A 149 27.64 -14.32 10.90
C ALA A 149 28.40 -15.24 9.96
N LYS A 150 27.91 -15.35 8.73
CA LYS A 150 28.51 -16.16 7.67
C LYS A 150 29.60 -15.36 6.96
N ASP A 151 30.50 -16.09 6.27
CA ASP A 151 31.39 -15.44 5.33
C ASP A 151 30.61 -14.62 4.31
N LEU A 152 31.15 -13.46 3.91
CA LEU A 152 30.46 -12.54 3.00
C LEU A 152 30.17 -13.18 1.63
N SER A 153 30.99 -14.12 1.18
CA SER A 153 30.81 -14.85 -0.09
C SER A 153 29.52 -15.67 -0.13
N ALA A 154 28.98 -16.08 1.01
CA ALA A 154 27.67 -16.75 1.06
C ALA A 154 26.50 -15.88 0.51
N TYR A 155 26.75 -14.59 0.29
CA TYR A 155 25.76 -13.62 -0.21
C TYR A 155 26.13 -13.07 -1.60
N ASP A 156 27.05 -13.69 -2.34
CA ASP A 156 27.52 -13.19 -3.65
C ASP A 156 26.41 -13.15 -4.70
N ASN A 157 25.56 -14.18 -4.75
CA ASN A 157 24.41 -14.18 -5.66
C ASN A 157 23.41 -13.09 -5.33
N LEU A 158 23.13 -12.87 -4.04
CA LEU A 158 22.27 -11.78 -3.59
C LEU A 158 22.87 -10.42 -3.96
N SER A 159 24.18 -10.25 -3.77
CA SER A 159 24.93 -9.07 -4.19
C SER A 159 24.82 -8.84 -5.70
N SER A 160 25.02 -9.89 -6.51
CA SER A 160 24.89 -9.84 -7.96
C SER A 160 23.49 -9.37 -8.39
N SER A 161 22.45 -9.93 -7.81
CA SER A 161 21.06 -9.50 -8.02
C SER A 161 20.84 -8.03 -7.65
N ALA A 162 21.46 -7.54 -6.57
CA ALA A 162 21.37 -6.16 -6.14
C ALA A 162 22.05 -5.18 -7.11
N TYR A 163 23.25 -5.52 -7.59
CA TYR A 163 23.96 -4.75 -8.63
C TYR A 163 23.18 -4.71 -9.94
N LEU A 164 22.63 -5.84 -10.36
CA LEU A 164 21.84 -5.92 -11.60
C LEU A 164 20.58 -5.08 -11.53
N ARG A 165 19.88 -5.09 -10.40
CA ARG A 165 18.73 -4.22 -10.20
C ARG A 165 19.07 -2.74 -10.33
N ALA A 166 20.18 -2.32 -9.72
CA ALA A 166 20.63 -0.95 -9.82
C ALA A 166 21.00 -0.57 -11.26
N LYS A 167 21.72 -1.46 -11.98
CA LYS A 167 22.07 -1.28 -13.40
C LYS A 167 20.82 -1.22 -14.29
N GLU A 168 19.83 -2.06 -14.06
CA GLU A 168 18.55 -2.06 -14.76
C GLU A 168 17.85 -0.72 -14.65
N ASP A 169 17.61 -0.25 -13.41
CA ASP A 169 16.93 1.01 -13.15
C ASP A 169 17.73 2.21 -13.72
N TYR A 170 19.06 2.17 -13.66
CA TYR A 170 19.94 3.18 -14.21
C TYR A 170 19.87 3.21 -15.75
N LEU A 171 20.03 2.08 -16.42
CA LEU A 171 20.05 2.00 -17.88
C LEU A 171 18.70 2.33 -18.49
N MET A 172 17.62 1.75 -17.96
CA MET A 172 16.26 2.09 -18.42
C MET A 172 15.93 3.57 -18.18
N GLY A 173 16.28 4.07 -16.99
CA GLY A 173 16.00 5.47 -16.63
C GLY A 173 16.72 6.47 -17.53
N ILE A 174 18.01 6.28 -17.78
CA ILE A 174 18.83 7.19 -18.61
C ILE A 174 18.43 7.10 -20.07
N ASN A 175 18.42 5.90 -20.64
CA ASN A 175 18.19 5.72 -22.07
C ASN A 175 16.80 6.20 -22.48
N PHE A 176 15.76 5.71 -21.80
CA PHE A 176 14.39 6.05 -22.19
C PHE A 176 14.01 7.49 -21.84
N SER A 177 14.53 8.06 -20.73
CA SER A 177 14.27 9.47 -20.43
C SER A 177 14.91 10.41 -21.46
N ARG A 178 16.17 10.15 -21.85
CA ARG A 178 16.86 10.93 -22.89
C ARG A 178 16.17 10.78 -24.24
N LEU A 179 15.88 9.55 -24.66
CA LEU A 179 15.21 9.24 -25.92
C LEU A 179 13.86 9.97 -26.07
N LEU A 180 12.97 9.79 -25.07
CA LEU A 180 11.64 10.40 -25.12
C LEU A 180 11.70 11.92 -25.00
N THR A 181 12.62 12.46 -24.21
CA THR A 181 12.82 13.91 -24.09
C THR A 181 13.28 14.51 -25.42
N LEU A 182 14.27 13.92 -26.08
CA LEU A 182 14.79 14.41 -27.36
C LEU A 182 13.76 14.32 -28.46
N LYS A 183 12.97 13.24 -28.48
CA LYS A 183 11.97 13.02 -29.55
C LYS A 183 10.67 13.81 -29.36
N TYR A 184 10.17 13.91 -28.13
CA TYR A 184 8.83 14.42 -27.82
C TYR A 184 8.81 15.65 -26.90
N GLY A 185 9.91 15.97 -26.21
CA GLY A 185 9.97 17.07 -25.25
C GLY A 185 9.61 18.42 -25.82
N ASN A 186 10.07 18.73 -27.06
CA ASN A 186 9.71 19.97 -27.76
C ASN A 186 8.20 20.04 -28.08
N SER A 187 7.58 18.92 -28.45
CA SER A 187 6.13 18.87 -28.71
C SER A 187 5.32 19.20 -27.46
N ILE A 188 5.71 18.60 -26.32
CA ILE A 188 5.07 18.88 -25.03
C ILE A 188 5.31 20.31 -24.57
N SER A 189 6.55 20.82 -24.62
CA SER A 189 6.88 22.16 -24.16
C SER A 189 6.16 23.25 -24.99
N ASN A 190 6.09 23.08 -26.32
CA ASN A 190 5.35 23.98 -27.20
C ASN A 190 3.85 23.96 -26.88
N TYR A 191 3.28 22.77 -26.63
CA TYR A 191 1.88 22.64 -26.27
C TYR A 191 1.54 23.32 -24.95
N LEU A 192 2.36 23.09 -23.92
CA LEU A 192 2.21 23.64 -22.57
C LEU A 192 2.69 25.11 -22.48
N ARG A 193 3.31 25.65 -23.51
CA ARG A 193 3.96 26.98 -23.55
C ARG A 193 5.00 27.14 -22.45
N THR A 194 5.82 26.08 -22.22
CA THR A 194 6.93 26.08 -21.27
C THR A 194 8.26 26.14 -22.01
N LYS A 195 9.32 26.57 -21.33
CA LYS A 195 10.66 26.72 -21.94
C LYS A 195 11.24 25.38 -22.43
N TYR A 196 11.00 24.33 -21.67
CA TYR A 196 11.39 22.94 -22.01
C TYR A 196 10.52 21.95 -21.21
N ALA A 197 10.45 20.71 -21.69
CA ALA A 197 9.82 19.61 -20.98
C ALA A 197 10.75 18.40 -20.98
N VAL A 198 11.24 18.01 -19.81
CA VAL A 198 11.98 16.76 -19.64
C VAL A 198 10.98 15.64 -19.36
N ILE A 199 11.11 14.55 -20.12
CA ILE A 199 10.33 13.33 -19.92
C ILE A 199 11.19 12.38 -19.10
N SER A 200 10.92 12.33 -17.81
CA SER A 200 11.56 11.37 -16.90
C SER A 200 10.69 10.12 -16.79
N VAL A 201 11.23 8.99 -17.14
CA VAL A 201 10.58 7.69 -17.05
C VAL A 201 11.43 6.72 -16.23
N GLY A 202 10.81 5.70 -15.72
CA GLY A 202 11.45 4.63 -14.97
C GLY A 202 10.45 3.52 -14.76
N ARG A 203 10.92 2.31 -14.60
CA ARG A 203 10.13 1.09 -14.54
C ARG A 203 8.89 1.20 -13.62
N VAL A 204 9.11 1.49 -12.35
CA VAL A 204 8.02 1.60 -11.37
C VAL A 204 7.28 2.94 -11.47
N MET A 205 8.01 4.06 -11.58
CA MET A 205 7.43 5.40 -11.57
C MET A 205 6.42 5.60 -12.70
N THR A 206 6.74 5.12 -13.89
CA THR A 206 5.89 5.26 -15.07
C THR A 206 4.64 4.37 -14.98
N CYS A 207 4.79 3.16 -14.44
CA CYS A 207 3.66 2.28 -14.17
C CYS A 207 2.65 2.93 -13.19
N VAL A 208 3.13 3.51 -12.09
CA VAL A 208 2.29 4.20 -11.09
C VAL A 208 1.58 5.41 -11.70
N GLN A 209 2.28 6.20 -12.52
CA GLN A 209 1.66 7.28 -13.28
C GLN A 209 0.53 6.74 -14.18
N GLY A 210 0.77 5.63 -14.88
CA GLY A 210 -0.21 4.95 -15.71
C GLY A 210 -1.46 4.52 -14.94
N MET A 211 -1.29 3.98 -13.74
CA MET A 211 -2.43 3.59 -12.88
C MET A 211 -3.33 4.79 -12.56
N VAL A 212 -2.76 5.94 -12.23
CA VAL A 212 -3.52 7.14 -11.88
C VAL A 212 -4.21 7.75 -13.12
N VAL A 213 -3.51 7.83 -14.26
CA VAL A 213 -4.08 8.37 -15.51
C VAL A 213 -5.23 7.49 -16.00
N ARG A 214 -5.05 6.16 -16.05
CA ARG A 214 -6.12 5.22 -16.43
C ARG A 214 -7.35 5.38 -15.54
N ARG A 215 -7.17 5.44 -14.21
CA ARG A 215 -8.27 5.64 -13.27
C ARG A 215 -9.01 6.96 -13.50
N GLU A 216 -8.30 8.05 -13.79
CA GLU A 216 -8.94 9.33 -14.05
C GLU A 216 -9.72 9.32 -15.39
N ARG A 217 -9.19 8.66 -16.43
CA ARG A 217 -9.89 8.47 -17.72
C ARG A 217 -11.12 7.60 -17.56
N GLU A 218 -11.02 6.48 -16.85
CA GLU A 218 -12.14 5.61 -16.50
C GLU A 218 -13.26 6.39 -15.79
N ILE A 219 -12.93 7.29 -14.86
CA ILE A 219 -13.92 8.14 -14.18
C ILE A 219 -14.58 9.12 -15.16
N ARG A 220 -13.82 9.71 -16.10
CA ARG A 220 -14.34 10.67 -17.07
C ARG A 220 -15.22 10.01 -18.14
N GLU A 221 -14.89 8.81 -18.55
CA GLU A 221 -15.60 8.03 -19.55
C GLU A 221 -16.78 7.26 -18.96
N PHE A 222 -16.90 7.25 -17.63
CA PHE A 222 -17.97 6.53 -16.95
C PHE A 222 -19.33 7.16 -17.27
N VAL A 223 -20.24 6.31 -17.75
CA VAL A 223 -21.64 6.68 -17.99
C VAL A 223 -22.47 6.25 -16.81
N GLU A 224 -22.98 7.24 -16.05
CA GLU A 224 -23.89 6.99 -14.95
C GLU A 224 -25.19 6.37 -15.50
N THR A 225 -25.50 5.17 -15.05
CA THR A 225 -26.70 4.43 -15.46
C THR A 225 -27.65 4.35 -14.29
N PRO A 226 -28.88 4.90 -14.39
CA PRO A 226 -29.92 4.72 -13.39
C PRO A 226 -30.38 3.28 -13.38
N PHE A 227 -30.82 2.82 -12.20
CA PHE A 227 -31.51 1.53 -12.07
C PHE A 227 -32.54 1.61 -10.95
N TYR A 228 -33.58 0.81 -11.05
CA TYR A 228 -34.76 0.85 -10.20
C TYR A 228 -34.92 -0.47 -9.49
N ARG A 229 -34.84 -0.46 -8.15
CA ARG A 229 -35.00 -1.66 -7.32
C ARG A 229 -36.39 -1.66 -6.69
N VAL A 230 -37.05 -2.80 -6.68
CA VAL A 230 -38.32 -2.99 -5.97
C VAL A 230 -38.02 -3.51 -4.56
N VAL A 231 -38.56 -2.84 -3.57
CA VAL A 231 -38.34 -3.11 -2.16
C VAL A 231 -39.70 -3.28 -1.47
N SER A 232 -39.82 -4.36 -0.69
CA SER A 232 -40.98 -4.60 0.17
C SER A 232 -40.68 -4.12 1.60
N THR A 233 -41.62 -3.45 2.25
CA THR A 233 -41.57 -3.10 3.68
C THR A 233 -42.47 -4.05 4.45
N ILE A 234 -41.92 -4.77 5.41
CA ILE A 234 -42.58 -5.84 6.14
C ILE A 234 -42.56 -5.51 7.64
N PRO A 235 -43.70 -5.30 8.31
CA PRO A 235 -43.76 -5.06 9.73
C PRO A 235 -43.48 -6.34 10.53
N VAL A 236 -42.75 -6.18 11.64
CA VAL A 236 -42.47 -7.24 12.60
C VAL A 236 -42.78 -6.72 14.02
N GLY A 237 -43.78 -7.29 14.65
CA GLY A 237 -44.15 -7.00 16.03
C GLY A 237 -45.03 -8.09 16.58
N GLU A 238 -45.07 -8.27 17.89
CA GLU A 238 -46.02 -9.22 18.50
C GLU A 238 -47.44 -8.68 18.27
N GLY A 239 -48.20 -9.37 17.42
CA GLY A 239 -49.63 -9.18 17.28
C GLY A 239 -50.36 -9.58 18.56
N GLY A 240 -50.34 -8.72 19.55
CA GLY A 240 -51.16 -8.80 20.74
C GLY A 240 -52.07 -7.54 20.79
N GLU A 241 -53.37 -7.75 20.71
CA GLU A 241 -54.39 -6.72 20.87
C GLU A 241 -54.32 -6.09 22.27
N THR A 242 -53.36 -5.28 22.61
CA THR A 242 -53.44 -4.29 23.74
C THR A 242 -52.06 -3.67 23.97
N GLN A 243 -51.88 -2.47 23.50
CA GLN A 243 -51.20 -1.31 24.12
C GLN A 243 -50.68 -0.37 23.03
N GLY A 244 -50.86 0.92 23.22
CA GLY A 244 -50.67 2.10 22.39
C GLY A 244 -49.55 2.13 21.33
N PRO A 245 -49.39 3.18 20.53
CA PRO A 245 -48.56 3.17 19.33
C PRO A 245 -47.08 3.10 19.70
N SER A 246 -46.60 1.86 19.85
CA SER A 246 -45.15 1.59 19.71
C SER A 246 -44.79 1.72 18.23
N PRO A 247 -43.65 2.31 17.87
CA PRO A 247 -43.25 2.34 16.48
C PRO A 247 -43.17 0.89 15.94
N GLU A 248 -43.97 0.58 14.92
CA GLU A 248 -43.92 -0.72 14.28
C GLU A 248 -42.53 -0.94 13.73
N LEU A 249 -41.82 -1.92 14.27
CA LEU A 249 -40.54 -2.33 13.72
C LEU A 249 -40.78 -2.93 12.32
N THR A 250 -40.07 -2.43 11.33
CA THR A 250 -40.20 -2.87 9.95
C THR A 250 -38.87 -3.36 9.41
N PHE A 251 -38.88 -4.28 8.43
CA PHE A 251 -37.70 -4.60 7.66
C PHE A 251 -37.99 -4.57 6.16
N GLU A 252 -36.93 -4.28 5.40
CA GLU A 252 -37.01 -4.25 3.95
C GLU A 252 -36.54 -5.57 3.32
N GLY A 253 -37.24 -5.99 2.28
CA GLY A 253 -36.83 -7.06 1.39
C GLY A 253 -36.60 -6.52 -0.02
N GLU A 254 -35.42 -6.75 -0.57
CA GLU A 254 -35.09 -6.33 -1.93
C GLU A 254 -35.39 -7.44 -2.90
N TRP A 255 -36.17 -7.14 -3.95
CA TRP A 255 -36.50 -8.09 -5.00
C TRP A 255 -35.24 -8.51 -5.80
N ARG A 256 -35.18 -9.79 -6.18
CA ARG A 256 -34.16 -10.31 -7.10
C ARG A 256 -34.79 -11.26 -8.09
N ALA A 257 -34.36 -11.15 -9.35
CA ALA A 257 -34.72 -12.06 -10.41
C ALA A 257 -33.95 -13.38 -10.21
N VAL A 258 -34.66 -14.37 -9.70
CA VAL A 258 -34.15 -15.73 -9.50
C VAL A 258 -34.84 -16.68 -10.49
N GLU A 259 -34.32 -17.91 -10.63
CA GLU A 259 -34.96 -18.94 -11.48
C GLU A 259 -36.43 -19.14 -11.08
N GLY A 260 -37.31 -19.07 -12.07
CA GLY A 260 -38.77 -19.13 -11.87
C GLY A 260 -39.44 -17.76 -11.68
N SER A 261 -38.70 -16.66 -11.51
CA SER A 261 -39.29 -15.32 -11.48
C SER A 261 -39.57 -14.79 -12.89
N ARG A 262 -40.55 -13.88 -13.01
CA ARG A 262 -41.03 -13.31 -14.28
C ARG A 262 -39.91 -12.63 -15.11
N TYR A 263 -38.95 -12.04 -14.48
CA TYR A 263 -37.88 -11.29 -15.14
C TYR A 263 -36.51 -11.98 -15.06
N PHE A 264 -36.48 -13.28 -14.76
CA PHE A 264 -35.24 -14.05 -14.73
C PHE A 264 -34.49 -13.97 -16.06
N ALA A 265 -33.20 -13.64 -16.04
CA ALA A 265 -32.34 -13.43 -17.21
C ALA A 265 -32.88 -12.40 -18.24
N SER A 266 -33.79 -11.52 -17.86
CA SER A 266 -34.37 -10.53 -18.75
C SER A 266 -33.40 -9.42 -19.14
N PRO A 267 -33.37 -8.98 -20.43
CA PRO A 267 -32.52 -7.87 -20.86
C PRO A 267 -32.93 -6.50 -20.28
N CYS A 268 -34.14 -6.37 -19.71
CA CYS A 268 -34.56 -5.13 -19.02
C CYS A 268 -33.95 -4.96 -17.63
N LEU A 269 -33.17 -5.93 -17.16
CA LEU A 269 -32.43 -5.82 -15.91
C LEU A 269 -31.02 -5.24 -16.11
N TYR A 270 -30.59 -4.40 -15.19
CA TYR A 270 -29.20 -3.95 -15.07
C TYR A 270 -28.34 -5.04 -14.39
N LYS A 271 -28.86 -5.62 -13.32
CA LYS A 271 -28.37 -6.80 -12.59
C LYS A 271 -29.58 -7.57 -12.08
N GLU A 272 -29.37 -8.65 -11.37
CA GLU A 272 -30.45 -9.49 -10.80
C GLU A 272 -31.50 -8.72 -9.99
N ASN A 273 -31.20 -7.54 -9.48
CA ASN A 273 -32.03 -6.77 -8.54
C ASN A 273 -32.39 -5.35 -9.01
N GLY A 274 -32.12 -4.99 -10.24
CA GLY A 274 -32.37 -3.62 -10.72
C GLY A 274 -32.90 -3.57 -12.14
N PHE A 275 -34.01 -2.88 -12.35
CA PHE A 275 -34.55 -2.61 -13.68
C PHE A 275 -33.83 -1.42 -14.32
N LYS A 276 -33.67 -1.41 -15.65
CA LYS A 276 -33.16 -0.29 -16.42
C LYS A 276 -34.18 0.84 -16.56
N GLU A 277 -35.47 0.51 -16.52
CA GLU A 277 -36.60 1.40 -16.69
C GLU A 277 -37.53 1.33 -15.48
N LYS A 278 -38.03 2.49 -15.05
CA LYS A 278 -38.91 2.60 -13.87
C LYS A 278 -40.27 1.93 -14.12
N GLU A 279 -40.74 2.01 -15.35
CA GLU A 279 -42.01 1.43 -15.79
C GLU A 279 -42.01 -0.10 -15.61
N LYS A 280 -40.90 -0.77 -15.85
CA LYS A 280 -40.76 -2.22 -15.64
C LYS A 280 -40.77 -2.58 -14.16
N ALA A 281 -40.20 -1.75 -13.30
CA ALA A 281 -40.30 -1.93 -11.85
C ALA A 281 -41.75 -1.73 -11.37
N GLN A 282 -42.48 -0.76 -11.96
CA GLN A 282 -43.87 -0.52 -11.65
C GLN A 282 -44.77 -1.69 -12.12
N GLU A 283 -44.57 -2.21 -13.36
CA GLU A 283 -45.26 -3.41 -13.85
C GLU A 283 -45.11 -4.61 -12.90
N LEU A 284 -43.93 -4.79 -12.30
CA LEU A 284 -43.72 -5.82 -11.28
C LEU A 284 -44.55 -5.57 -10.03
N ILE A 285 -44.59 -4.36 -9.53
CA ILE A 285 -45.39 -3.98 -8.35
C ILE A 285 -46.87 -4.18 -8.61
N ASP A 286 -47.36 -3.76 -9.78
CA ASP A 286 -48.78 -3.90 -10.18
C ASP A 286 -49.14 -5.36 -10.30
N HIS A 287 -48.27 -6.21 -10.87
CA HIS A 287 -48.45 -7.63 -10.92
C HIS A 287 -48.55 -8.28 -9.54
N LEU A 288 -47.66 -7.86 -8.59
CA LEU A 288 -47.68 -8.39 -7.23
C LEU A 288 -48.91 -7.97 -6.44
N ARG A 289 -49.38 -6.76 -6.64
CA ARG A 289 -50.59 -6.24 -5.97
C ARG A 289 -51.85 -7.01 -6.41
N GLY A 290 -51.99 -7.24 -7.72
CA GLY A 290 -53.19 -7.91 -8.26
C GLY A 290 -54.48 -7.16 -7.88
N GLU A 291 -55.55 -7.94 -7.66
CA GLU A 291 -56.86 -7.38 -7.21
C GLU A 291 -57.06 -7.39 -5.68
N ASP A 292 -56.04 -7.88 -4.91
CA ASP A 292 -56.15 -8.04 -3.46
C ASP A 292 -55.70 -6.78 -2.73
N ASP A 293 -56.56 -6.24 -1.88
CA ASP A 293 -56.27 -5.08 -1.02
C ASP A 293 -55.23 -5.36 0.12
N ARG A 294 -54.94 -6.65 0.39
CA ARG A 294 -53.99 -7.06 1.45
C ARG A 294 -52.81 -7.83 0.88
N LEU A 295 -51.70 -7.10 0.75
CA LEU A 295 -50.45 -7.77 0.36
C LEU A 295 -49.86 -8.58 1.53
N THR A 296 -49.57 -9.84 1.22
CA THR A 296 -48.87 -10.73 2.16
C THR A 296 -47.67 -11.41 1.50
N CYS A 297 -46.70 -11.75 2.27
CA CYS A 297 -45.53 -12.53 1.83
C CYS A 297 -45.37 -13.76 2.73
N LYS A 298 -44.85 -14.85 2.17
CA LYS A 298 -44.52 -16.07 2.91
C LYS A 298 -43.02 -16.20 3.07
N ILE A 299 -42.55 -16.51 4.27
CA ILE A 299 -41.13 -16.79 4.52
C ILE A 299 -40.76 -18.13 3.86
N LEU A 300 -39.99 -18.07 2.77
CA LEU A 300 -39.52 -19.23 2.02
C LEU A 300 -38.31 -19.89 2.68
N SER A 301 -37.39 -19.05 3.14
CA SER A 301 -36.22 -19.50 3.89
C SER A 301 -35.78 -18.49 4.93
N ILE A 302 -35.20 -18.98 6.01
CA ILE A 302 -34.54 -18.17 7.03
C ILE A 302 -33.26 -18.88 7.46
N GLU A 303 -32.14 -18.20 7.30
CA GLU A 303 -30.85 -18.69 7.66
C GLU A 303 -30.22 -17.83 8.75
N LYS A 304 -29.78 -18.48 9.84
CA LYS A 304 -29.16 -17.81 11.00
C LYS A 304 -27.71 -18.32 11.08
N LYS A 305 -26.76 -17.42 10.85
CA LYS A 305 -25.31 -17.73 10.89
C LYS A 305 -24.58 -16.86 11.90
N LYS A 306 -23.56 -17.44 12.54
CA LYS A 306 -22.54 -16.67 13.27
C LYS A 306 -21.34 -16.45 12.33
N GLU A 307 -21.04 -15.20 12.06
CA GLU A 307 -19.89 -14.79 11.25
C GLU A 307 -18.79 -14.29 12.17
N LYS A 308 -17.62 -14.93 12.12
CA LYS A 308 -16.44 -14.52 12.88
C LYS A 308 -15.53 -13.66 12.02
N LYS A 309 -15.23 -12.45 12.48
CA LYS A 309 -14.24 -11.56 11.85
C LYS A 309 -12.98 -11.52 12.72
N ASN A 310 -11.92 -12.16 12.26
CA ASN A 310 -10.64 -12.18 12.96
C ASN A 310 -10.00 -10.78 12.99
N PRO A 311 -9.17 -10.46 14.00
CA PRO A 311 -8.32 -9.30 13.97
C PRO A 311 -7.50 -9.24 12.67
N PRO A 312 -7.36 -8.06 12.06
CA PRO A 312 -6.53 -7.92 10.87
C PRO A 312 -5.07 -8.27 11.18
N LEU A 313 -4.30 -8.61 10.14
CA LEU A 313 -2.86 -8.80 10.29
C LEU A 313 -2.19 -7.50 10.79
N LEU A 314 -1.00 -7.62 11.32
CA LEU A 314 -0.19 -6.50 11.79
C LEU A 314 0.09 -5.50 10.66
N TYR A 315 0.64 -4.33 11.01
CA TYR A 315 1.04 -3.35 10.02
C TYR A 315 2.38 -3.71 9.39
N ASN A 316 2.42 -3.68 8.07
CA ASN A 316 3.62 -3.31 7.31
C ASN A 316 3.60 -1.80 7.02
N LEU A 317 4.60 -1.29 6.32
CA LEU A 317 4.68 0.13 6.03
C LEU A 317 3.51 0.62 5.16
N ALA A 318 3.14 -0.11 4.12
CA ALA A 318 2.08 0.29 3.18
C ALA A 318 0.70 0.40 3.85
N GLU A 319 0.33 -0.60 4.64
CA GLU A 319 -0.92 -0.57 5.41
C GLU A 319 -0.95 0.56 6.44
N LEU A 320 0.19 0.81 7.11
CA LEU A 320 0.29 1.92 8.06
C LEU A 320 0.17 3.27 7.37
N GLN A 321 0.82 3.44 6.20
CA GLN A 321 0.71 4.66 5.39
C GLN A 321 -0.73 4.90 4.92
N ASN A 322 -1.44 3.86 4.50
CA ASN A 322 -2.85 3.96 4.14
C ASN A 322 -3.74 4.35 5.33
N GLU A 323 -3.52 3.74 6.49
CA GLU A 323 -4.26 4.06 7.71
C GLU A 323 -4.02 5.51 8.15
N CYS A 324 -2.77 5.96 8.15
CA CYS A 324 -2.40 7.34 8.50
C CYS A 324 -2.96 8.37 7.50
N SER A 325 -2.95 8.04 6.20
CA SER A 325 -3.56 8.88 5.16
C SER A 325 -5.06 9.03 5.37
N LYS A 326 -5.76 7.97 5.78
CA LYS A 326 -7.19 8.01 6.07
C LYS A 326 -7.51 8.78 7.33
N ARG A 327 -6.81 8.50 8.44
CA ARG A 327 -7.11 9.07 9.77
C ARG A 327 -6.59 10.49 9.95
N PHE A 328 -5.33 10.71 9.56
CA PHE A 328 -4.61 11.95 9.89
C PHE A 328 -4.40 12.86 8.69
N LYS A 329 -4.78 12.41 7.48
CA LYS A 329 -4.58 13.15 6.22
C LYS A 329 -3.11 13.54 5.96
N ILE A 330 -2.17 12.69 6.42
CA ILE A 330 -0.73 12.84 6.17
C ILE A 330 -0.29 11.98 4.99
N SER A 331 0.79 12.41 4.35
CA SER A 331 1.33 11.69 3.19
C SER A 331 2.10 10.42 3.60
N PRO A 332 2.29 9.47 2.65
CA PRO A 332 3.12 8.30 2.90
C PRO A 332 4.55 8.63 3.33
N ASP A 333 5.16 9.66 2.73
CA ASP A 333 6.50 10.14 3.08
C ASP A 333 6.55 10.67 4.52
N GLU A 334 5.54 11.46 4.92
CA GLU A 334 5.44 11.96 6.29
C GLU A 334 5.19 10.83 7.30
N THR A 335 4.36 9.85 6.96
CA THR A 335 4.16 8.66 7.79
C THR A 335 5.47 7.91 8.00
N LEU A 336 6.24 7.67 6.93
CA LEU A 336 7.53 7.01 7.03
C LEU A 336 8.49 7.80 7.92
N ARG A 337 8.56 9.12 7.76
CA ARG A 337 9.40 9.98 8.62
C ARG A 337 9.04 9.86 10.10
N ILE A 338 7.74 9.85 10.41
CA ILE A 338 7.25 9.71 11.80
C ILE A 338 7.61 8.32 12.35
N VAL A 339 7.35 7.27 11.60
CA VAL A 339 7.62 5.90 12.09
C VAL A 339 9.12 5.62 12.19
N GLN A 340 9.93 6.22 11.31
CA GLN A 340 11.37 6.19 11.40
C GLN A 340 11.86 6.88 12.69
N GLU A 341 11.28 8.05 13.04
CA GLU A 341 11.57 8.72 14.33
C GLU A 341 11.18 7.83 15.53
N LEU A 342 10.00 7.18 15.49
CA LEU A 342 9.57 6.26 16.54
C LEU A 342 10.51 5.05 16.67
N TYR A 343 11.01 4.54 15.56
CA TYR A 343 11.99 3.45 15.53
C TYR A 343 13.34 3.87 16.14
N GLU A 344 13.87 5.03 15.75
CA GLU A 344 15.13 5.57 16.28
C GLU A 344 15.04 5.87 17.79
N LYS A 345 13.83 6.16 18.27
CA LYS A 345 13.51 6.30 19.70
C LYS A 345 13.16 4.96 20.38
N LYS A 346 13.34 3.84 19.71
CA LYS A 346 13.10 2.48 20.20
C LYS A 346 11.66 2.16 20.57
N LEU A 347 10.70 2.94 20.10
CA LEU A 347 9.29 2.75 20.42
C LEU A 347 8.65 1.65 19.56
N VAL A 348 9.11 1.49 18.32
CA VAL A 348 8.60 0.49 17.38
C VAL A 348 9.75 -0.27 16.70
N THR A 349 9.44 -1.38 16.05
CA THR A 349 10.37 -2.16 15.23
C THR A 349 10.65 -1.47 13.90
N TYR A 350 11.56 -2.02 13.10
CA TYR A 350 11.99 -1.43 11.83
C TYR A 350 10.82 -1.16 10.88
N PRO A 351 10.67 0.07 10.37
CA PRO A 351 9.44 0.44 9.67
C PRO A 351 9.39 0.02 8.20
N ARG A 352 10.54 -0.21 7.54
CA ARG A 352 10.57 -0.54 6.11
C ARG A 352 10.45 -2.04 5.90
N THR A 353 9.27 -2.57 6.17
CA THR A 353 8.94 -3.98 6.01
C THR A 353 7.68 -4.16 5.17
N ASP A 354 7.66 -5.19 4.34
CA ASP A 354 6.47 -5.66 3.63
C ASP A 354 5.73 -6.77 4.40
N ALA A 355 6.35 -7.34 5.46
CA ALA A 355 5.75 -8.38 6.26
C ALA A 355 4.64 -7.85 7.20
N ARG A 356 3.58 -8.65 7.33
CA ARG A 356 2.43 -8.38 8.21
C ARG A 356 2.29 -9.40 9.34
N VAL A 357 3.33 -10.20 9.54
CA VAL A 357 3.39 -11.30 10.51
C VAL A 357 4.66 -11.19 11.35
N LEU A 358 4.72 -11.96 12.42
CA LEU A 358 5.88 -12.08 13.29
C LEU A 358 6.64 -13.37 12.98
N SER A 359 7.93 -13.40 13.35
CA SER A 359 8.72 -14.63 13.34
C SER A 359 8.40 -15.49 14.57
N THR A 360 8.70 -16.78 14.47
CA THR A 360 8.60 -17.72 15.59
C THR A 360 9.48 -17.28 16.76
N ALA A 361 10.65 -16.71 16.50
CA ALA A 361 11.57 -16.19 17.52
C ALA A 361 10.93 -15.05 18.31
N VAL A 362 10.41 -14.04 17.63
CA VAL A 362 9.71 -12.89 18.24
C VAL A 362 8.47 -13.34 19.02
N ALA A 363 7.71 -14.29 18.49
CA ALA A 363 6.51 -14.79 19.16
C ALA A 363 6.82 -15.46 20.51
N LYS A 364 7.96 -16.14 20.65
CA LYS A 364 8.41 -16.73 21.92
C LYS A 364 8.71 -15.67 22.98
N GLU A 365 9.17 -14.50 22.58
CA GLU A 365 9.57 -13.41 23.46
C GLU A 365 8.51 -12.31 23.63
N ILE A 366 7.36 -12.47 23.01
CA ILE A 366 6.32 -11.42 22.93
C ILE A 366 5.87 -10.89 24.30
N SER A 367 6.00 -11.70 25.35
CA SER A 367 5.73 -11.28 26.72
C SER A 367 6.60 -10.11 27.19
N LYS A 368 7.83 -9.97 26.64
CA LYS A 368 8.71 -8.83 26.95
C LYS A 368 8.08 -7.52 26.42
N ASN A 369 7.56 -7.55 25.19
CA ASN A 369 6.87 -6.40 24.57
C ASN A 369 5.62 -6.00 25.35
N LEU A 370 4.78 -6.99 25.72
CA LEU A 370 3.56 -6.74 26.49
C LEU A 370 3.86 -6.18 27.88
N ASN A 371 4.83 -6.75 28.60
CA ASN A 371 5.26 -6.25 29.90
C ASN A 371 5.85 -4.83 29.82
N GLY A 372 6.64 -4.55 28.79
CA GLY A 372 7.17 -3.22 28.54
C GLY A 372 6.04 -2.20 28.32
N LEU A 373 5.00 -2.57 27.57
CA LEU A 373 3.83 -1.72 27.30
C LEU A 373 2.99 -1.37 28.55
N MET A 374 3.17 -2.04 29.69
CA MET A 374 2.55 -1.62 30.95
C MET A 374 2.92 -0.18 31.39
N LYS A 375 4.02 0.38 30.83
CA LYS A 375 4.42 1.77 31.02
C LYS A 375 3.63 2.76 30.14
N TYR A 376 2.80 2.27 29.22
CA TYR A 376 1.96 3.08 28.35
C TYR A 376 0.51 3.04 28.84
N SER A 377 0.09 4.04 29.62
CA SER A 377 -1.22 4.08 30.30
C SER A 377 -2.43 3.71 29.42
N PRO A 378 -2.54 4.16 28.13
CA PRO A 378 -3.66 3.78 27.29
C PRO A 378 -3.77 2.29 26.96
N ALA A 379 -2.67 1.53 27.07
CA ALA A 379 -2.64 0.09 26.81
C ALA A 379 -2.98 -0.77 28.05
N VAL A 380 -2.80 -0.25 29.26
CA VAL A 380 -2.88 -1.02 30.53
C VAL A 380 -4.19 -1.80 30.70
N PRO A 381 -5.37 -1.23 30.45
CA PRO A 381 -6.62 -1.99 30.58
C PRO A 381 -6.65 -3.23 29.70
N PHE A 382 -6.20 -3.09 28.44
CA PHE A 382 -6.16 -4.17 27.46
C PHE A 382 -5.10 -5.23 27.81
N LEU A 383 -3.95 -4.80 28.32
CA LEU A 383 -2.88 -5.71 28.76
C LEU A 383 -3.30 -6.59 29.94
N ASN A 384 -4.04 -6.03 30.89
CA ASN A 384 -4.59 -6.80 32.03
C ASN A 384 -5.58 -7.87 31.54
N GLU A 385 -6.43 -7.53 30.56
CA GLU A 385 -7.34 -8.51 29.94
C GLU A 385 -6.57 -9.61 29.19
N ILE A 386 -5.56 -9.25 28.40
CA ILE A 386 -4.71 -10.22 27.66
C ILE A 386 -4.01 -11.16 28.65
N ALA A 387 -3.50 -10.64 29.76
CA ALA A 387 -2.87 -11.45 30.80
C ALA A 387 -3.88 -12.43 31.43
N SER A 388 -5.09 -11.97 31.72
CA SER A 388 -6.18 -12.81 32.25
C SER A 388 -6.60 -13.91 31.27
N MET A 389 -6.73 -13.58 29.97
CA MET A 389 -7.09 -14.54 28.92
C MET A 389 -5.94 -15.53 28.61
N GLY A 390 -4.69 -15.16 28.88
CA GLY A 390 -3.51 -15.98 28.59
C GLY A 390 -3.25 -16.23 27.09
N THR A 391 -3.89 -15.48 26.20
CA THR A 391 -3.86 -15.69 24.73
C THR A 391 -2.48 -15.49 24.12
N HIS A 392 -1.63 -14.67 24.71
CA HIS A 392 -0.24 -14.44 24.29
C HIS A 392 0.62 -15.71 24.30
N LYS A 393 0.33 -16.70 25.18
CA LYS A 393 1.08 -17.95 25.28
C LYS A 393 0.91 -18.86 24.05
N GLY A 394 -0.16 -18.69 23.28
CA GLY A 394 -0.46 -19.46 22.07
C GLY A 394 -0.11 -18.77 20.75
N LEU A 395 0.52 -17.60 20.79
CA LEU A 395 0.73 -16.73 19.61
C LEU A 395 1.43 -17.44 18.45
N ALA A 396 2.46 -18.25 18.73
CA ALA A 396 3.24 -18.97 17.72
C ALA A 396 2.41 -19.92 16.83
N LYS A 397 1.23 -20.35 17.30
CA LYS A 397 0.31 -21.24 16.55
C LYS A 397 -0.78 -20.49 15.79
N THR A 398 -0.74 -19.17 15.77
CA THR A 398 -1.76 -18.33 15.14
C THR A 398 -1.33 -17.90 13.74
N ARG A 399 -2.29 -17.36 12.97
CA ARG A 399 -2.05 -16.75 11.64
C ARG A 399 -1.12 -15.52 11.67
N TYR A 400 -0.79 -15.01 12.84
CA TYR A 400 0.06 -13.82 13.03
C TYR A 400 1.56 -14.17 13.09
N VAL A 401 1.91 -15.45 13.04
CA VAL A 401 3.29 -15.94 13.03
C VAL A 401 3.52 -16.83 11.81
N ASN A 402 4.45 -16.41 10.94
CA ASN A 402 4.78 -17.17 9.74
C ASN A 402 6.16 -16.76 9.20
N ASP A 403 7.19 -17.55 9.52
CA ASP A 403 8.57 -17.27 9.10
C ASP A 403 8.74 -17.24 7.58
N LYS A 404 7.91 -17.98 6.81
CA LYS A 404 7.96 -18.01 5.34
C LYS A 404 7.47 -16.73 4.67
N GLN A 405 6.74 -15.87 5.39
CA GLN A 405 6.25 -14.58 4.89
C GLN A 405 7.16 -13.41 5.31
N ILE A 406 8.32 -13.69 5.89
CA ILE A 406 9.30 -12.70 6.29
C ILE A 406 10.50 -12.83 5.36
N THR A 407 10.82 -11.74 4.65
CA THR A 407 12.03 -11.66 3.82
C THR A 407 13.18 -11.07 4.61
N ASP A 408 13.06 -9.83 5.02
CA ASP A 408 14.12 -9.07 5.69
C ASP A 408 13.74 -8.73 7.15
N HIS A 409 12.50 -8.28 7.37
CA HIS A 409 12.00 -7.85 8.69
C HIS A 409 10.55 -8.27 8.88
N TYR A 410 10.18 -8.55 10.12
CA TYR A 410 8.79 -8.81 10.49
C TYR A 410 7.97 -7.52 10.62
N ALA A 411 6.68 -7.64 10.91
CA ALA A 411 5.73 -6.54 10.99
C ALA A 411 6.13 -5.43 11.99
N ILE A 412 5.59 -4.23 11.77
CA ILE A 412 5.77 -3.09 12.67
C ILE A 412 4.96 -3.32 13.96
N ILE A 413 5.65 -3.46 15.07
CA ILE A 413 5.06 -3.62 16.41
C ILE A 413 5.73 -2.70 17.43
N PRO A 414 5.08 -2.38 18.57
CA PRO A 414 5.73 -1.69 19.66
C PRO A 414 6.76 -2.59 20.34
N THR A 415 7.91 -2.02 20.70
CA THR A 415 8.99 -2.75 21.38
C THR A 415 8.76 -2.91 22.89
N GLY A 416 7.89 -2.08 23.47
CA GLY A 416 7.75 -1.94 24.91
C GLY A 416 8.86 -1.13 25.58
N GLN A 417 9.66 -0.40 24.80
CA GLN A 417 10.79 0.43 25.25
C GLN A 417 10.63 1.88 24.78
N GLY A 418 11.58 2.75 25.11
CA GLY A 418 11.67 4.11 24.58
C GLY A 418 10.67 5.13 25.17
N PHE A 419 9.90 4.83 26.20
CA PHE A 419 8.81 5.69 26.71
C PHE A 419 9.26 7.03 27.22
N SER A 420 10.51 7.18 27.70
CA SER A 420 11.08 8.48 28.07
C SER A 420 11.08 9.46 26.88
N ALA A 421 11.27 8.95 25.68
CA ALA A 421 11.29 9.76 24.47
C ALA A 421 9.87 10.05 23.92
N LEU A 422 8.83 9.32 24.32
CA LEU A 422 7.47 9.50 23.82
C LEU A 422 6.91 10.90 24.11
N ASN A 423 7.32 11.52 25.22
CA ASN A 423 6.88 12.88 25.55
C ASN A 423 7.49 13.94 24.63
N SER A 424 8.62 13.66 24.01
CA SER A 424 9.37 14.59 23.14
C SER A 424 8.96 14.52 21.66
N VAL A 425 8.12 13.56 21.26
CA VAL A 425 7.65 13.49 19.88
C VAL A 425 6.39 14.33 19.66
N ALA A 426 6.15 14.71 18.41
CA ALA A 426 4.98 15.49 18.02
C ALA A 426 3.67 14.75 18.33
N HIS A 427 2.57 15.50 18.49
CA HIS A 427 1.25 14.91 18.78
C HIS A 427 0.84 13.85 17.75
N THR A 428 0.98 14.15 16.47
CA THR A 428 0.67 13.18 15.40
C THR A 428 1.51 11.91 15.52
N ALA A 429 2.78 12.01 15.95
CA ALA A 429 3.61 10.83 16.14
C ALA A 429 3.11 9.95 17.31
N LYS A 430 2.57 10.57 18.38
CA LYS A 430 1.92 9.83 19.48
C LYS A 430 0.67 9.11 19.01
N GLU A 431 -0.14 9.74 18.15
CA GLU A 431 -1.34 9.13 17.57
C GLU A 431 -0.98 7.96 16.65
N VAL A 432 0.06 8.11 15.81
CA VAL A 432 0.58 7.00 14.98
C VAL A 432 1.07 5.85 15.85
N TYR A 433 1.76 6.14 16.94
CA TYR A 433 2.17 5.13 17.91
C TYR A 433 0.97 4.40 18.53
N ASP A 434 -0.08 5.11 18.95
CA ASP A 434 -1.31 4.51 19.49
C ASP A 434 -1.99 3.59 18.47
N VAL A 435 -2.03 3.98 17.20
CA VAL A 435 -2.56 3.15 16.11
C VAL A 435 -1.78 1.83 15.99
N ILE A 436 -0.46 1.87 16.05
CA ILE A 436 0.40 0.68 16.01
C ILE A 436 0.15 -0.20 17.23
N VAL A 437 0.12 0.39 18.44
CA VAL A 437 -0.14 -0.34 19.69
C VAL A 437 -1.50 -1.04 19.65
N ARG A 438 -2.56 -0.35 19.24
CA ARG A 438 -3.92 -0.94 19.16
C ARG A 438 -4.00 -2.09 18.16
N ARG A 439 -3.34 -1.97 16.99
CA ARG A 439 -3.27 -3.05 16.02
C ARG A 439 -2.54 -4.27 16.60
N PHE A 440 -1.45 -4.05 17.30
CA PHE A 440 -0.67 -5.09 17.97
C PHE A 440 -1.47 -5.78 19.09
N LEU A 441 -2.11 -5.01 19.97
CA LEU A 441 -2.90 -5.61 21.05
C LEU A 441 -4.12 -6.37 20.53
N GLY A 442 -4.68 -5.92 19.42
CA GLY A 442 -5.86 -6.56 18.82
C GLY A 442 -5.67 -8.02 18.45
N ILE A 443 -4.43 -8.47 18.08
CA ILE A 443 -4.19 -9.86 17.69
C ILE A 443 -4.34 -10.85 18.85
N PHE A 444 -4.29 -10.38 20.09
CA PHE A 444 -4.45 -11.20 21.30
C PHE A 444 -5.91 -11.34 21.74
N TYR A 445 -6.83 -10.62 21.10
CA TYR A 445 -8.26 -10.70 21.37
C TYR A 445 -8.95 -11.71 20.45
N PRO A 446 -10.07 -12.29 20.89
CA PRO A 446 -10.87 -13.16 20.05
C PRO A 446 -11.43 -12.41 18.83
N ALA A 447 -11.89 -13.18 17.85
CA ALA A 447 -12.61 -12.62 16.71
C ALA A 447 -13.87 -11.87 17.16
N ALA A 448 -14.21 -10.79 16.47
CA ALA A 448 -15.54 -10.20 16.59
C ALA A 448 -16.58 -11.16 16.00
N VAL A 449 -17.68 -11.38 16.73
CA VAL A 449 -18.74 -12.27 16.29
C VAL A 449 -19.96 -11.46 15.93
N TYR A 450 -20.39 -11.61 14.68
CA TYR A 450 -21.63 -11.06 14.18
C TYR A 450 -22.67 -12.15 14.07
N GLN A 451 -23.89 -11.83 14.46
CA GLN A 451 -25.05 -12.65 14.10
C GLN A 451 -25.63 -12.12 12.79
N LYS A 452 -25.73 -12.97 11.80
CA LYS A 452 -26.33 -12.66 10.51
C LYS A 452 -27.62 -13.49 10.37
N VAL A 453 -28.71 -12.83 10.02
CA VAL A 453 -29.98 -13.46 9.64
C VAL A 453 -30.28 -13.07 8.21
N SER A 454 -30.44 -14.05 7.34
CA SER A 454 -30.86 -13.86 5.96
C SER A 454 -32.26 -14.44 5.81
N ILE A 455 -33.19 -13.67 5.26
CA ILE A 455 -34.57 -14.06 5.05
C ILE A 455 -34.88 -13.94 3.56
N VAL A 456 -35.56 -14.95 3.02
CA VAL A 456 -36.15 -14.88 1.70
C VAL A 456 -37.65 -14.96 1.88
N THR A 457 -38.38 -13.93 1.45
CA THR A 457 -39.83 -13.92 1.41
C THR A 457 -40.32 -14.06 -0.02
N GLY A 458 -41.41 -14.75 -0.21
CA GLY A 458 -42.04 -14.96 -1.52
C GLY A 458 -43.39 -14.27 -1.58
N MET A 459 -43.65 -13.60 -2.70
CA MET A 459 -44.95 -13.07 -3.09
C MET A 459 -45.23 -13.58 -4.52
N ARG A 460 -46.27 -14.40 -4.70
CA ARG A 460 -46.47 -15.13 -5.95
C ARG A 460 -45.24 -15.92 -6.36
N GLU A 461 -44.75 -15.77 -7.60
CA GLU A 461 -43.53 -16.38 -8.13
C GLU A 461 -42.24 -15.57 -7.79
N GLU A 462 -42.38 -14.39 -7.16
CA GLU A 462 -41.26 -13.46 -6.95
C GLU A 462 -40.66 -13.59 -5.56
N GLN A 463 -39.36 -13.32 -5.45
CA GLN A 463 -38.62 -13.43 -4.18
C GLN A 463 -37.97 -12.14 -3.77
N PHE A 464 -38.05 -11.88 -2.46
CA PHE A 464 -37.44 -10.71 -1.80
C PHE A 464 -36.43 -11.17 -0.76
N PHE A 465 -35.27 -10.53 -0.76
CA PHE A 465 -34.13 -10.90 0.04
C PHE A 465 -33.82 -9.81 1.10
N SER A 466 -33.74 -10.22 2.34
CA SER A 466 -33.36 -9.37 3.47
C SER A 466 -32.16 -9.94 4.18
N SER A 467 -31.26 -9.09 4.66
CA SER A 467 -30.07 -9.52 5.41
C SER A 467 -29.81 -8.56 6.58
N PHE A 468 -29.70 -9.12 7.78
CA PHE A 468 -29.46 -8.39 9.02
C PHE A 468 -28.15 -8.84 9.63
N ARG A 469 -27.35 -7.90 10.12
CA ARG A 469 -26.08 -8.21 10.74
C ARG A 469 -25.91 -7.36 11.99
N VAL A 470 -25.82 -8.00 13.14
CA VAL A 470 -25.63 -7.34 14.44
C VAL A 470 -24.37 -7.86 15.11
N LEU A 471 -23.59 -6.95 15.69
CA LEU A 471 -22.41 -7.30 16.48
C LEU A 471 -22.87 -7.96 17.80
N ALA A 472 -22.56 -9.23 17.99
CA ALA A 472 -22.90 -10.01 19.18
C ALA A 472 -21.78 -10.02 20.22
N GLU A 473 -20.53 -10.09 19.75
CA GLU A 473 -19.35 -10.08 20.61
C GLU A 473 -18.30 -9.17 19.97
N GLU A 474 -17.86 -8.15 20.71
CA GLU A 474 -16.91 -7.13 20.20
C GLU A 474 -15.55 -7.73 19.85
N GLY A 475 -15.07 -8.70 20.63
CA GLY A 475 -13.76 -9.28 20.43
C GLY A 475 -12.68 -8.18 20.31
N TYR A 476 -11.84 -8.26 19.29
CA TYR A 476 -10.76 -7.29 19.07
C TYR A 476 -11.24 -5.85 18.79
N LEU A 477 -12.49 -5.65 18.40
CA LEU A 477 -13.05 -4.31 18.16
C LEU A 477 -13.05 -3.46 19.42
N LYS A 478 -13.06 -4.08 20.60
CA LYS A 478 -12.88 -3.39 21.89
C LYS A 478 -11.59 -2.57 21.94
N VAL A 479 -10.51 -3.10 21.34
CA VAL A 479 -9.21 -2.43 21.26
C VAL A 479 -9.12 -1.52 20.04
N ALA A 480 -9.58 -1.99 18.88
CA ALA A 480 -9.48 -1.28 17.61
C ALA A 480 -10.47 -0.11 17.48
N GLY A 481 -11.59 -0.17 18.21
CA GLY A 481 -12.74 0.68 18.05
C GLY A 481 -13.78 0.08 17.11
N ILE A 482 -15.06 0.32 17.40
CA ILE A 482 -16.18 -0.16 16.59
C ILE A 482 -16.32 0.73 15.35
N PRO A 483 -16.30 0.18 14.12
CA PRO A 483 -16.55 0.96 12.91
C PRO A 483 -17.93 1.63 12.98
N GLY A 484 -17.98 2.94 12.78
CA GLY A 484 -19.23 3.72 12.80
C GLY A 484 -19.59 4.38 14.12
N GLN A 485 -18.97 4.06 15.24
CA GLN A 485 -19.10 4.86 16.47
C GLN A 485 -18.24 6.13 16.35
N LYS A 486 -18.89 7.28 16.20
CA LYS A 486 -18.24 8.59 16.06
C LYS A 486 -17.51 8.96 17.36
N ARG A 487 -16.17 9.00 17.30
CA ARG A 487 -15.39 9.97 18.07
C ARG A 487 -15.32 11.25 17.24
N GLY A 488 -16.24 12.17 17.47
CA GLY A 488 -16.22 13.52 16.87
C GLY A 488 -16.31 13.53 15.33
N LYS A 489 -17.27 14.26 14.79
CA LYS A 489 -17.55 14.53 13.37
C LYS A 489 -16.34 14.32 12.44
N GLN A 490 -16.32 13.22 11.69
CA GLN A 490 -15.57 13.10 10.44
C GLN A 490 -16.24 12.10 9.51
N GLU A 491 -16.28 12.49 8.26
CA GLU A 491 -16.92 11.93 7.09
C GLU A 491 -16.79 10.42 6.92
N GLU A 492 -17.83 9.83 6.38
CA GLU A 492 -17.94 8.44 5.91
C GLU A 492 -16.78 8.09 4.97
N THR A 493 -15.85 7.26 5.44
CA THR A 493 -14.88 6.60 4.58
C THR A 493 -15.49 5.32 4.05
N ALA A 494 -15.90 5.36 2.79
CA ALA A 494 -16.34 4.20 2.05
C ALA A 494 -15.19 3.18 1.90
N GLY A 495 -15.35 2.06 2.53
CA GLY A 495 -14.57 0.85 2.33
C GLY A 495 -15.49 -0.35 2.46
N GLU A 496 -15.61 -1.11 1.39
CA GLU A 496 -16.46 -2.26 1.09
C GLU A 496 -17.97 -1.94 0.87
N PRO A 497 -18.63 -2.56 -0.12
CA PRO A 497 -20.06 -2.41 -0.28
C PRO A 497 -20.72 -2.99 0.97
N ASN A 498 -21.35 -2.11 1.77
CA ASN A 498 -22.22 -2.53 2.83
C ASN A 498 -23.44 -3.18 2.19
N ASP A 499 -23.49 -4.50 2.19
CA ASP A 499 -24.69 -5.30 1.95
C ASP A 499 -25.68 -5.23 3.14
N SER A 500 -25.65 -4.16 3.89
CA SER A 500 -26.66 -3.85 4.88
C SER A 500 -27.60 -2.79 4.30
N ALA A 501 -28.82 -3.21 3.98
CA ALA A 501 -29.90 -2.28 3.76
C ALA A 501 -29.89 -1.21 4.84
N ASP A 502 -29.94 0.05 4.41
CA ASP A 502 -30.12 1.23 5.26
C ASP A 502 -31.47 1.07 5.98
N SER A 503 -31.48 0.39 7.12
CA SER A 503 -32.64 0.27 7.97
C SER A 503 -32.80 1.62 8.67
N GLY A 504 -33.83 2.35 8.23
CA GLY A 504 -34.21 3.61 8.81
C GLY A 504 -34.41 3.53 10.34
N LYS A 505 -34.24 4.61 10.99
CA LYS A 505 -34.59 5.09 12.36
C LYS A 505 -34.79 4.10 13.53
N ASP A 506 -34.87 2.77 13.31
CA ASP A 506 -35.17 1.75 14.30
C ASP A 506 -33.88 1.22 14.97
N ASP A 507 -33.98 0.86 16.25
CA ASP A 507 -32.89 0.22 17.00
C ASP A 507 -32.53 -1.12 16.35
N PRO A 508 -31.31 -1.26 15.77
CA PRO A 508 -30.91 -2.49 15.10
C PRO A 508 -30.97 -3.74 15.98
N ALA A 509 -30.81 -3.58 17.30
CA ALA A 509 -30.87 -4.69 18.24
C ALA A 509 -32.34 -5.16 18.49
N ALA A 510 -33.29 -4.22 18.59
CA ALA A 510 -34.71 -4.53 18.71
C ALA A 510 -35.25 -5.20 17.45
N LEU A 511 -34.92 -4.64 16.28
CA LEU A 511 -35.28 -5.26 14.98
C LEU A 511 -34.70 -6.68 14.85
N PHE A 512 -33.43 -6.86 15.21
CA PHE A 512 -32.79 -8.17 15.16
C PHE A 512 -33.47 -9.18 16.10
N ALA A 513 -33.89 -8.77 17.28
CA ALA A 513 -34.62 -9.62 18.22
C ALA A 513 -35.97 -10.06 17.64
N ALA A 514 -36.74 -9.11 17.06
CA ALA A 514 -38.01 -9.40 16.40
C ALA A 514 -37.85 -10.36 15.21
N VAL A 515 -36.87 -10.10 14.34
CA VAL A 515 -36.57 -10.94 13.18
C VAL A 515 -36.12 -12.35 13.60
N LYS A 516 -35.46 -12.50 14.73
CA LYS A 516 -34.99 -13.78 15.24
C LYS A 516 -36.13 -14.73 15.63
N SER A 517 -37.31 -14.20 15.97
CA SER A 517 -38.52 -14.99 16.31
C SER A 517 -39.18 -15.60 15.08
N LEU A 518 -38.95 -15.09 13.87
CA LEU A 518 -39.54 -15.53 12.64
C LEU A 518 -39.12 -16.98 12.27
N LYS A 519 -40.06 -17.70 11.62
CA LYS A 519 -39.88 -19.09 11.19
C LYS A 519 -40.25 -19.25 9.72
N LYS A 520 -39.63 -20.21 9.04
CA LYS A 520 -40.01 -20.63 7.68
C LYS A 520 -41.49 -21.01 7.63
N GLY A 521 -42.17 -20.59 6.58
CA GLY A 521 -43.59 -20.87 6.33
C GLY A 521 -44.54 -19.83 6.95
N MET A 522 -44.09 -18.93 7.81
CA MET A 522 -44.92 -17.85 8.33
C MET A 522 -45.34 -16.89 7.21
N THR A 523 -46.59 -16.46 7.25
CA THR A 523 -47.13 -15.40 6.39
C THR A 523 -47.09 -14.07 7.14
N LEU A 524 -46.53 -13.03 6.52
CA LEU A 524 -46.40 -11.71 7.06
C LEU A 524 -47.14 -10.69 6.19
N PRO A 525 -47.75 -9.67 6.75
CA PRO A 525 -48.29 -8.56 5.98
C PRO A 525 -47.14 -7.78 5.31
N VAL A 526 -47.43 -7.17 4.17
CA VAL A 526 -46.53 -6.24 3.49
C VAL A 526 -47.14 -4.85 3.52
N SER A 527 -46.49 -3.89 4.18
CA SER A 527 -47.02 -2.54 4.33
C SER A 527 -46.92 -1.75 3.02
N SER A 528 -45.82 -1.91 2.29
CA SER A 528 -45.63 -1.25 0.99
C SER A 528 -44.72 -2.01 0.06
N LEU A 529 -44.90 -1.74 -1.23
CA LEU A 529 -43.93 -2.06 -2.29
C LEU A 529 -43.53 -0.73 -2.93
N ASP A 530 -42.23 -0.43 -2.86
CA ASP A 530 -41.69 0.85 -3.28
C ASP A 530 -40.57 0.67 -4.30
N ILE A 531 -40.39 1.67 -5.17
CA ILE A 531 -39.28 1.71 -6.11
C ILE A 531 -38.19 2.58 -5.53
N LYS A 532 -37.04 1.98 -5.22
CA LYS A 532 -35.82 2.72 -4.86
C LYS A 532 -34.95 2.96 -6.09
N GLU A 533 -34.80 4.23 -6.44
CA GLU A 533 -33.91 4.64 -7.52
C GLU A 533 -32.45 4.62 -7.03
N GLY A 534 -31.60 3.98 -7.80
CA GLY A 534 -30.15 3.97 -7.62
C GLY A 534 -29.45 4.40 -8.91
N LYS A 535 -28.19 4.75 -8.77
CA LYS A 535 -27.33 5.10 -9.91
C LYS A 535 -26.00 4.43 -9.76
N THR A 536 -25.45 3.94 -10.86
CA THR A 536 -24.08 3.47 -10.87
C THR A 536 -23.11 4.62 -10.57
N SER A 537 -22.00 4.34 -9.92
CA SER A 537 -20.99 5.34 -9.62
C SER A 537 -19.64 4.95 -10.22
N PRO A 538 -18.83 5.93 -10.65
CA PRO A 538 -17.50 5.64 -11.16
C PRO A 538 -16.60 5.11 -10.05
N PRO A 539 -15.50 4.42 -10.42
CA PRO A 539 -14.53 3.98 -9.45
C PRO A 539 -13.92 5.18 -8.71
N LYS A 540 -13.58 4.99 -7.44
CA LYS A 540 -13.01 6.06 -6.61
C LYS A 540 -11.59 6.41 -7.07
N ARG A 541 -11.27 7.72 -7.04
CA ARG A 541 -9.89 8.18 -7.21
C ARG A 541 -9.00 7.60 -6.13
N TYR A 542 -7.74 7.37 -6.48
CA TYR A 542 -6.74 7.04 -5.47
C TYR A 542 -6.50 8.23 -4.53
N ASN A 543 -6.39 7.95 -3.22
CA ASN A 543 -5.66 8.81 -2.31
C ASN A 543 -4.22 8.31 -2.17
N SER A 544 -3.34 9.11 -1.58
CA SER A 544 -1.91 8.76 -1.46
C SER A 544 -1.68 7.41 -0.77
N GLY A 545 -2.46 7.09 0.27
CA GLY A 545 -2.36 5.80 0.97
C GLY A 545 -2.92 4.63 0.16
N SER A 546 -4.09 4.79 -0.48
CA SER A 546 -4.65 3.71 -1.32
C SER A 546 -3.82 3.45 -2.57
N LEU A 547 -3.08 4.45 -3.07
CA LEU A 547 -2.15 4.27 -4.17
C LEU A 547 -0.94 3.44 -3.74
N ILE A 548 -0.40 3.65 -2.54
CA ILE A 548 0.64 2.79 -1.98
C ILE A 548 0.17 1.33 -1.87
N LEU A 549 -1.06 1.11 -1.38
CA LEU A 549 -1.62 -0.25 -1.34
C LEU A 549 -1.84 -0.83 -2.74
N ALA A 550 -2.23 -0.02 -3.72
CA ALA A 550 -2.37 -0.47 -5.10
C ALA A 550 -1.01 -0.85 -5.71
N MET A 551 0.07 -0.17 -5.35
CA MET A 551 1.44 -0.56 -5.72
C MET A 551 1.83 -1.90 -5.07
N GLU A 552 1.53 -2.08 -3.79
CA GLU A 552 1.79 -3.34 -3.07
C GLU A 552 0.99 -4.51 -3.67
N ASN A 553 -0.25 -4.27 -4.06
CA ASN A 553 -1.14 -5.27 -4.62
C ASN A 553 -1.20 -5.26 -6.16
N ALA A 554 -0.20 -4.69 -6.82
CA ALA A 554 -0.19 -4.53 -8.28
C ALA A 554 -0.25 -5.87 -9.04
N GLY A 555 0.08 -6.98 -8.42
CA GLY A 555 -0.10 -8.32 -8.96
C GLY A 555 -1.54 -8.63 -9.38
N GLN A 556 -2.53 -8.03 -8.72
CA GLN A 556 -3.94 -8.21 -9.10
C GLN A 556 -4.27 -7.64 -10.50
N LEU A 557 -3.42 -6.78 -11.06
CA LEU A 557 -3.57 -6.21 -12.39
C LEU A 557 -2.90 -7.06 -13.48
N ILE A 558 -2.23 -8.15 -13.12
CA ILE A 558 -1.50 -9.04 -14.02
C ILE A 558 -2.37 -10.26 -14.34
N GLU A 559 -2.58 -10.54 -15.62
CA GLU A 559 -3.34 -11.69 -16.08
C GLU A 559 -2.53 -13.00 -15.99
N ASP A 560 -1.23 -12.91 -16.29
CA ASP A 560 -0.30 -14.03 -16.19
C ASP A 560 -0.12 -14.48 -14.73
N GLU A 561 -0.47 -15.73 -14.45
CA GLU A 561 -0.50 -16.28 -13.09
C GLU A 561 0.92 -16.41 -12.50
N GLU A 562 1.92 -16.78 -13.30
CA GLU A 562 3.29 -16.94 -12.86
C GLU A 562 3.92 -15.59 -12.50
N LEU A 563 3.75 -14.57 -13.34
CA LEU A 563 4.20 -13.21 -13.06
C LEU A 563 3.44 -12.59 -11.89
N ARG A 564 2.16 -12.91 -11.73
CA ARG A 564 1.34 -12.47 -10.59
C ARG A 564 1.92 -12.98 -9.27
N GLU A 565 2.27 -14.26 -9.20
CA GLU A 565 2.86 -14.85 -8.00
C GLU A 565 4.21 -14.21 -7.64
N GLN A 566 5.03 -13.82 -8.62
CA GLN A 566 6.34 -13.18 -8.39
C GLN A 566 6.25 -11.84 -7.64
N ILE A 567 5.23 -11.05 -7.90
CA ILE A 567 5.06 -9.76 -7.19
C ILE A 567 3.95 -9.77 -6.13
N LYS A 568 3.35 -10.93 -5.87
CA LYS A 568 2.29 -11.07 -4.88
C LYS A 568 2.74 -10.69 -3.47
N SER A 569 3.98 -10.98 -3.14
CA SER A 569 4.55 -10.70 -1.81
C SER A 569 5.18 -9.31 -1.68
N CYS A 570 5.57 -8.66 -2.76
CA CYS A 570 6.30 -7.39 -2.73
C CYS A 570 5.66 -6.27 -3.57
N GLY A 571 4.80 -6.59 -4.54
CA GLY A 571 4.19 -5.61 -5.44
C GLY A 571 5.19 -4.92 -6.36
N ILE A 572 4.88 -3.69 -6.79
CA ILE A 572 5.80 -2.83 -7.55
C ILE A 572 6.45 -1.79 -6.63
N GLY A 573 7.76 -1.65 -6.75
CA GLY A 573 8.57 -0.88 -5.80
C GLY A 573 8.65 -1.57 -4.43
N THR A 574 9.66 -1.22 -3.65
CA THR A 574 9.83 -1.73 -2.28
C THR A 574 9.16 -0.81 -1.25
N SER A 575 8.95 -1.30 -0.03
CA SER A 575 8.50 -0.50 1.11
C SER A 575 9.35 0.77 1.29
N ALA A 576 10.66 0.68 1.03
CA ALA A 576 11.58 1.82 1.12
C ALA A 576 11.36 2.86 0.02
N THR A 577 10.97 2.46 -1.20
CA THR A 577 10.99 3.32 -2.40
C THR A 577 9.62 3.86 -2.82
N ARG A 578 8.50 3.21 -2.45
CA ARG A 578 7.15 3.61 -2.89
C ARG A 578 6.82 5.07 -2.57
N GLY A 579 7.12 5.54 -1.35
CA GLY A 579 6.89 6.93 -0.93
C GLY A 579 7.71 7.93 -1.74
N GLU A 580 8.99 7.65 -1.98
CA GLU A 580 9.88 8.51 -2.79
C GLU A 580 9.46 8.54 -4.27
N ILE A 581 8.96 7.44 -4.82
CA ILE A 581 8.40 7.40 -6.17
C ILE A 581 7.21 8.35 -6.30
N LEU A 582 6.27 8.34 -5.35
CA LEU A 582 5.15 9.28 -5.35
C LEU A 582 5.62 10.72 -5.23
N LYS A 583 6.56 11.00 -4.33
CA LYS A 583 7.16 12.33 -4.17
C LYS A 583 7.82 12.81 -5.46
N LYS A 584 8.55 11.94 -6.16
CA LYS A 584 9.17 12.25 -7.45
C LYS A 584 8.10 12.58 -8.52
N LEU A 585 7.00 11.84 -8.58
CA LEU A 585 5.87 12.10 -9.48
C LEU A 585 5.20 13.46 -9.21
N PHE A 586 5.07 13.86 -7.93
CA PHE A 586 4.55 15.18 -7.57
C PHE A 586 5.54 16.30 -7.90
N ASN A 587 6.83 16.12 -7.60
CA ASN A 587 7.89 17.09 -7.89
C ASN A 587 8.05 17.33 -9.39
N ASN A 588 7.96 16.27 -10.21
CA ASN A 588 7.99 16.34 -11.67
C ASN A 588 6.69 16.91 -12.25
N LYS A 589 5.68 17.19 -11.41
CA LYS A 589 4.36 17.69 -11.83
C LYS A 589 3.62 16.73 -12.78
N TYR A 590 3.87 15.43 -12.69
CA TYR A 590 3.11 14.43 -13.42
C TYR A 590 1.79 14.13 -12.74
N LEU A 591 1.81 14.12 -11.42
CA LEU A 591 0.65 13.97 -10.56
C LEU A 591 0.50 15.19 -9.63
N ALA A 592 -0.72 15.44 -9.20
CA ALA A 592 -1.07 16.46 -8.22
C ALA A 592 -1.69 15.81 -6.98
N LEU A 593 -1.34 16.33 -5.81
CA LEU A 593 -1.85 15.88 -4.51
C LEU A 593 -2.70 16.99 -3.87
N ASN A 594 -3.94 16.68 -3.55
CA ASN A 594 -4.73 17.52 -2.67
C ASN A 594 -4.36 17.25 -1.22
N LYS A 595 -3.67 18.19 -0.57
CA LYS A 595 -3.16 18.01 0.80
C LYS A 595 -4.26 17.78 1.87
N LYS A 596 -5.48 18.31 1.67
CA LYS A 596 -6.58 18.15 2.63
C LYS A 596 -7.26 16.78 2.55
N THR A 597 -7.47 16.29 1.32
CA THR A 597 -8.17 15.03 1.08
C THR A 597 -7.22 13.87 0.79
N GLN A 598 -5.94 14.15 0.56
CA GLN A 598 -4.93 13.22 0.08
C GLN A 598 -5.26 12.58 -1.28
N ILE A 599 -6.23 13.12 -2.03
CA ILE A 599 -6.59 12.63 -3.36
C ILE A 599 -5.47 12.97 -4.35
N VAL A 600 -5.11 11.96 -5.16
CA VAL A 600 -4.12 12.03 -6.23
C VAL A 600 -4.83 12.08 -7.57
N THR A 601 -4.44 13.03 -8.41
CA THR A 601 -4.96 13.19 -9.78
C THR A 601 -3.80 13.42 -10.76
N PRO A 602 -3.94 13.07 -12.04
CA PRO A 602 -2.94 13.47 -13.02
C PRO A 602 -2.96 14.99 -13.26
N THR A 603 -1.85 15.51 -13.73
CA THR A 603 -1.80 16.85 -14.36
C THR A 603 -1.93 16.72 -15.88
N LEU A 604 -2.15 17.81 -16.59
CA LEU A 604 -2.14 17.80 -18.06
C LEU A 604 -0.80 17.29 -18.59
N GLN A 605 0.32 17.78 -18.03
CA GLN A 605 1.65 17.29 -18.38
C GLN A 605 1.79 15.78 -18.15
N GLY A 606 1.28 15.28 -17.01
CA GLY A 606 1.31 13.85 -16.69
C GLY A 606 0.51 13.02 -17.69
N GLU A 607 -0.67 13.48 -18.14
CA GLU A 607 -1.43 12.77 -19.18
C GLU A 607 -0.74 12.79 -20.54
N MET A 608 -0.12 13.91 -20.91
CA MET A 608 0.64 13.99 -22.17
C MET A 608 1.84 13.03 -22.17
N ILE A 609 2.54 12.92 -21.05
CA ILE A 609 3.66 11.98 -20.90
C ILE A 609 3.15 10.53 -20.93
N TYR A 610 2.02 10.25 -20.29
CA TYR A 610 1.35 8.95 -20.40
C TYR A 610 1.08 8.60 -21.88
N ASP A 611 0.51 9.51 -22.66
CA ASP A 611 0.22 9.27 -24.07
C ASP A 611 1.49 9.04 -24.90
N VAL A 612 2.58 9.79 -24.61
CA VAL A 612 3.89 9.54 -25.24
C VAL A 612 4.38 8.12 -24.93
N VAL A 613 4.31 7.68 -23.69
CA VAL A 613 4.78 6.33 -23.31
C VAL A 613 3.87 5.26 -23.89
N ASP A 614 2.55 5.45 -23.88
CA ASP A 614 1.57 4.49 -24.44
C ASP A 614 1.78 4.27 -25.95
N HIS A 615 2.16 5.33 -26.69
CA HIS A 615 2.41 5.29 -28.13
C HIS A 615 3.89 5.04 -28.50
N SER A 616 4.74 4.70 -27.51
CA SER A 616 6.17 4.41 -27.73
C SER A 616 6.63 3.16 -26.98
N ILE A 617 6.82 3.23 -25.66
CA ILE A 617 7.30 2.12 -24.82
C ILE A 617 6.19 1.71 -23.85
N ARG A 618 5.08 1.25 -24.38
CA ARG A 618 3.85 0.94 -23.63
C ARG A 618 4.07 0.00 -22.44
N SER A 619 5.02 -0.92 -22.56
CA SER A 619 5.35 -1.88 -21.49
C SER A 619 5.73 -1.21 -20.17
N LEU A 620 6.29 0.02 -20.19
CA LEU A 620 6.59 0.79 -18.97
C LEU A 620 5.35 1.19 -18.16
N LEU A 621 4.15 1.17 -18.77
CA LEU A 621 2.90 1.49 -18.11
C LEU A 621 2.28 0.30 -17.37
N ASN A 622 2.80 -0.91 -17.55
CA ASN A 622 2.24 -2.14 -17.01
C ASN A 622 3.11 -2.74 -15.90
N PRO A 623 2.51 -3.31 -14.85
CA PRO A 623 3.25 -3.98 -13.78
C PRO A 623 3.96 -5.27 -14.24
N GLU A 624 3.51 -5.89 -15.33
CA GLU A 624 4.09 -7.10 -15.94
C GLU A 624 5.58 -6.95 -16.25
N LEU A 625 5.98 -5.79 -16.78
CA LEU A 625 7.39 -5.50 -17.04
C LEU A 625 8.22 -5.61 -15.75
N THR A 626 7.74 -4.98 -14.67
CA THR A 626 8.41 -5.04 -13.36
C THR A 626 8.47 -6.47 -12.82
N ALA A 627 7.36 -7.22 -12.91
CA ALA A 627 7.30 -8.60 -12.46
C ALA A 627 8.28 -9.51 -13.22
N SER A 628 8.34 -9.35 -14.54
CA SER A 628 9.26 -10.13 -15.40
C SER A 628 10.74 -9.88 -15.03
N TRP A 629 11.14 -8.64 -14.79
CA TRP A 629 12.50 -8.33 -14.40
C TRP A 629 12.82 -8.77 -12.97
N GLU A 630 11.90 -8.60 -12.01
CA GLU A 630 12.08 -9.12 -10.64
C GLU A 630 12.22 -10.65 -10.61
N LYS A 631 11.49 -11.36 -11.47
CA LYS A 631 11.65 -12.81 -11.65
C LYS A 631 13.08 -13.15 -12.09
N GLY A 632 13.62 -12.45 -13.09
CA GLY A 632 15.00 -12.61 -13.52
C GLY A 632 16.02 -12.34 -12.41
N LEU A 633 15.80 -11.28 -11.60
CA LEU A 633 16.66 -10.97 -10.45
C LEU A 633 16.61 -12.07 -9.36
N ASN A 634 15.47 -12.71 -9.16
CA ASN A 634 15.35 -13.83 -8.23
C ASN A 634 16.15 -15.04 -8.74
N TYR A 635 16.07 -15.35 -10.03
CA TYR A 635 16.87 -16.42 -10.63
C TYR A 635 18.37 -16.19 -10.48
N VAL A 636 18.83 -14.93 -10.58
CA VAL A 636 20.24 -14.61 -10.29
C VAL A 636 20.56 -14.83 -8.80
N ALA A 637 19.69 -14.39 -7.89
CA ALA A 637 19.90 -14.55 -6.45
C ALA A 637 19.93 -16.04 -6.04
N GLU A 638 19.20 -16.89 -6.73
CA GLU A 638 19.14 -18.34 -6.55
C GLU A 638 20.25 -19.08 -7.28
N GLY A 639 20.99 -18.39 -8.18
CA GLY A 639 22.06 -18.95 -8.99
C GLY A 639 21.59 -19.76 -10.20
N GLU A 640 20.33 -19.60 -10.61
CA GLU A 640 19.75 -20.31 -11.76
C GLU A 640 20.17 -19.70 -13.10
N ILE A 641 20.41 -18.37 -13.14
CA ILE A 641 20.97 -17.68 -14.30
C ILE A 641 22.16 -16.80 -13.87
N THR A 642 23.05 -16.52 -14.80
CA THR A 642 24.23 -15.68 -14.54
C THR A 642 23.92 -14.19 -14.66
N SER A 643 24.81 -13.35 -14.12
CA SER A 643 24.73 -11.89 -14.27
C SER A 643 24.86 -11.47 -15.74
N GLU A 644 25.67 -12.18 -16.50
CA GLU A 644 25.94 -11.94 -17.93
C GLU A 644 24.67 -12.20 -18.75
N GLU A 645 24.00 -13.34 -18.53
CA GLU A 645 22.73 -13.66 -19.21
C GLU A 645 21.64 -12.63 -18.93
N TYR A 646 21.59 -12.15 -17.68
CA TYR A 646 20.64 -11.10 -17.32
C TYR A 646 20.96 -9.77 -18.03
N MET A 647 22.25 -9.38 -18.06
CA MET A 647 22.68 -8.14 -18.72
C MET A 647 22.47 -8.20 -20.23
N GLU A 648 22.73 -9.33 -20.91
CA GLU A 648 22.42 -9.49 -22.32
C GLU A 648 20.95 -9.24 -22.65
N LYS A 649 20.05 -9.82 -21.87
CA LYS A 649 18.59 -9.61 -22.02
C LYS A 649 18.22 -8.14 -21.81
N LEU A 650 18.81 -7.48 -20.80
CA LEU A 650 18.57 -6.07 -20.52
C LEU A 650 19.05 -5.17 -21.65
N GLU A 651 20.28 -5.37 -22.12
CA GLU A 651 20.84 -4.60 -23.23
C GLU A 651 20.05 -4.78 -24.54
N HIS A 652 19.66 -6.03 -24.84
CA HIS A 652 18.81 -6.33 -25.99
C HIS A 652 17.47 -5.62 -25.89
N PHE A 653 16.82 -5.63 -24.72
CA PHE A 653 15.56 -4.93 -24.48
C PHE A 653 15.72 -3.42 -24.73
N ILE A 654 16.77 -2.80 -24.18
CA ILE A 654 17.01 -1.36 -24.33
C ILE A 654 17.28 -1.00 -25.80
N LYS A 655 18.14 -1.76 -26.51
CA LYS A 655 18.40 -1.57 -27.94
C LYS A 655 17.12 -1.63 -28.77
N THR A 656 16.38 -2.74 -28.61
CA THR A 656 15.15 -2.98 -29.39
C THR A 656 14.10 -1.89 -29.16
N ARG A 657 13.92 -1.44 -27.89
CA ARG A 657 12.97 -0.37 -27.59
C ARG A 657 13.45 1.00 -28.09
N THR A 658 14.74 1.28 -28.04
CA THR A 658 15.33 2.51 -28.56
C THR A 658 15.13 2.58 -30.08
N ASP A 659 15.49 1.55 -30.82
CA ASP A 659 15.34 1.49 -32.28
C ASP A 659 13.88 1.60 -32.71
N GLY A 660 12.97 0.90 -32.01
CA GLY A 660 11.56 0.97 -32.24
C GLY A 660 11.02 2.40 -32.07
N VAL A 661 11.42 3.11 -31.03
CA VAL A 661 10.99 4.50 -30.80
C VAL A 661 11.59 5.44 -31.84
N LEU A 662 12.85 5.28 -32.22
CA LEU A 662 13.48 6.12 -33.26
C LEU A 662 12.73 6.04 -34.59
N GLY A 663 12.21 4.88 -34.97
CA GLY A 663 11.43 4.66 -36.19
C GLY A 663 10.00 5.23 -36.16
N LEU A 664 9.46 5.69 -35.03
CA LEU A 664 8.07 6.17 -34.93
C LEU A 664 7.91 7.57 -35.55
N ASN A 665 6.79 7.79 -36.26
CA ASN A 665 6.34 9.08 -36.79
C ASN A 665 4.90 9.36 -36.30
N ASN A 666 4.72 9.49 -34.98
CA ASN A 666 3.41 9.55 -34.33
C ASN A 666 3.06 10.92 -33.69
N GLN A 667 3.83 11.97 -33.99
CA GLN A 667 3.62 13.30 -33.41
C GLN A 667 2.21 13.87 -33.66
N TYR A 668 1.65 13.62 -34.86
CA TYR A 668 0.28 14.07 -35.21
C TYR A 668 -0.77 13.37 -34.31
N GLN A 669 -0.63 12.07 -34.15
CA GLN A 669 -1.53 11.29 -33.29
C GLN A 669 -1.45 11.76 -31.83
N LEU A 670 -0.23 11.98 -31.32
CA LEU A 670 -0.02 12.52 -29.99
C LEU A 670 -0.65 13.89 -29.78
N ARG A 671 -0.61 14.76 -30.80
CA ARG A 671 -1.27 16.06 -30.73
C ARG A 671 -2.77 15.94 -30.48
N SER A 672 -3.45 15.01 -31.14
CA SER A 672 -4.87 14.71 -30.92
C SER A 672 -5.13 14.19 -29.48
N CYS A 673 -4.21 13.38 -28.93
CA CYS A 673 -4.30 12.92 -27.53
C CYS A 673 -4.18 14.11 -26.55
N TYR A 674 -3.23 15.03 -26.81
CA TYR A 674 -3.05 16.23 -25.97
C TYR A 674 -4.28 17.14 -25.99
N ASP A 675 -4.90 17.32 -27.15
CA ASP A 675 -6.11 18.15 -27.29
C ASP A 675 -7.29 17.53 -26.50
N ARG A 676 -7.48 16.22 -26.60
CA ARG A 676 -8.48 15.50 -25.79
C ARG A 676 -8.23 15.63 -24.28
N ALA A 677 -7.00 15.42 -23.83
CA ALA A 677 -6.65 15.57 -22.42
C ALA A 677 -6.88 17.01 -21.94
N ALA A 678 -6.42 18.01 -22.71
CA ALA A 678 -6.49 19.43 -22.35
C ALA A 678 -7.93 19.93 -22.15
N ALA A 679 -8.93 19.32 -22.80
CA ALA A 679 -10.33 19.69 -22.63
C ALA A 679 -10.79 19.62 -21.17
N PHE A 680 -10.26 18.67 -20.38
CA PHE A 680 -10.61 18.49 -18.97
C PHE A 680 -9.89 19.45 -18.01
N TYR A 681 -8.89 20.21 -18.48
CA TYR A 681 -8.11 21.14 -17.66
C TYR A 681 -8.45 22.62 -17.93
N LYS A 682 -9.25 22.93 -18.96
CA LYS A 682 -9.60 24.32 -19.37
C LYS A 682 -10.63 25.03 -18.47
N THR A 683 -11.30 24.34 -17.54
CA THR A 683 -12.49 24.85 -16.84
C THR A 683 -12.22 25.60 -15.54
N LYS A 684 -10.99 25.86 -15.13
CA LYS A 684 -10.70 26.53 -13.83
C LYS A 684 -10.46 28.04 -13.90
N ASN A 685 -10.59 28.70 -15.06
CA ASN A 685 -10.27 30.14 -15.22
C ASN A 685 -11.40 31.00 -15.78
N LYS A 686 -12.67 30.62 -15.69
CA LYS A 686 -13.76 31.62 -15.86
C LYS A 686 -14.10 32.18 -14.47
N LYS A 687 -13.49 33.34 -14.11
CA LYS A 687 -14.15 34.29 -13.23
C LYS A 687 -15.48 34.67 -13.88
N PRO A 688 -16.61 34.78 -13.15
CA PRO A 688 -17.80 35.34 -13.70
C PRO A 688 -17.50 36.79 -14.12
N GLU A 689 -17.70 37.08 -15.39
CA GLU A 689 -17.72 38.49 -15.90
C GLU A 689 -18.76 39.23 -15.08
N GLY A 690 -18.30 40.19 -14.29
CA GLY A 690 -19.13 41.04 -13.48
C GLY A 690 -20.10 41.80 -14.32
N GLY A 691 -21.38 41.63 -14.08
CA GLY A 691 -22.43 42.43 -14.63
C GLY A 691 -22.17 43.93 -14.35
N ASN A 692 -22.22 44.74 -15.39
CA ASN A 692 -22.24 46.17 -15.36
C ASN A 692 -23.39 46.68 -14.46
N GLY A 693 -23.04 47.10 -13.25
CA GLY A 693 -23.93 47.90 -12.39
C GLY A 693 -23.77 49.38 -12.75
N ALA A 694 -24.73 49.89 -13.48
CA ALA A 694 -24.88 51.31 -13.81
C ALA A 694 -24.82 52.19 -12.55
N LYS A 695 -23.89 53.13 -12.50
CA LYS A 695 -23.94 54.29 -11.60
C LYS A 695 -25.17 55.12 -11.94
N LYS A 696 -26.10 55.28 -10.95
CA LYS A 696 -26.98 56.44 -10.89
C LYS A 696 -26.65 57.24 -9.63
N LYS A 697 -26.56 58.52 -9.85
CA LYS A 697 -26.24 59.71 -9.01
C LYS A 697 -26.54 59.59 -7.50
#